data_09a5c79e7e639c37052255d70ec0a11f
#
_entry.id   09a5c79e7e639c37052255d70ec0a11f
#
_cell.length_a   1.000
_cell.length_b   1.000
_cell.length_c   1.000
_cell.angle_alpha   90.00
_cell.angle_beta   90.00
_cell.angle_gamma   90.00
#
_symmetry.space_group_name_H-M   'P 1'
#
loop_
_entity.id
_entity.type
_entity.pdbx_description
1 polymer ?
#
loop_
_entity_poly.entity_id
_entity_poly.type
_entity_poly.pdbx_seq_one_letter_code
_entity_poly.pdbx_strand_id
1 'polypeptide(L)'
;MLTCAAVLSFLCTPLYAQINTDRMMSVGRTALYFDDYVLSIQYFNQVINAKPYLAEPYFFRAVAKLSLEDYRGAEQDCNSSIERNPFVINCYQVRGLSRVYQERFEDAISDFKTGLRLDPQNRSLRHNLILCLARSQRYEEAILAADTLLTYSPRYVPAMAMRSDLLWELGDSTGALEWINKALDVNKYDADMLHHRGVILARMERYEEAEQDLDRAIYLNPGNANEYITRAMIRYFRDNLNGALNDYDLSVMIDPGNVNARYNRGNLRAQIGDDNRAIEDFDVVIESDPDNLMAVFYRGILRDNTGDYAGAEQDITRVLEKYPQFIQGYQMRSDVREKMGNLRGAEQDAMVVIRDQNRRFNNALGYSDEPEQEDESKTRNSSDKNVRNYRKIIVDENLENSTGFTSEFRGKVQNRNVEVQFIEPYRLTYYKDNSQTVSAVHGSKVIDELSASGCFMSEILLENHEVQLGEKQIDKLFADIDSRTQSLSANLGSTDCLLLARALDFALLQDFSNAESDLDKAILVNQDNWAVWFCRAQVRTRSIQVRRAEQEMDLQNGGQDLRERAADPGYQFVVRDLSRSIELEPSFAFAYYNRGTIYAMTNDLHAALMDFDKAIGLDETLAEAWYNRGLVLVLLNRMDDAFRDLSRAGELGIYSAYNIMKRFSKSE
;
A
#
# COMPACT_ATOMS: atom_id res chain seq x y z
N MET A 1 -11.05 -69.47 6.12
CA MET A 1 -11.18 -68.21 6.88
C MET A 1 -10.10 -67.17 6.57
N LEU A 2 -9.12 -67.47 5.70
CA LEU A 2 -8.04 -66.55 5.32
C LEU A 2 -8.29 -65.73 4.04
N THR A 3 -9.34 -66.01 3.30
CA THR A 3 -9.68 -65.33 2.06
C THR A 3 -10.64 -64.16 2.21
N CYS A 4 -11.35 -64.06 3.35
CA CYS A 4 -12.26 -62.92 3.62
C CYS A 4 -11.58 -61.71 4.26
N ALA A 5 -10.38 -61.85 4.89
CA ALA A 5 -9.66 -60.75 5.49
C ALA A 5 -8.92 -59.86 4.48
N ALA A 6 -8.55 -60.42 3.30
CA ALA A 6 -7.83 -59.67 2.23
C ALA A 6 -8.74 -58.75 1.39
N VAL A 7 -10.05 -58.99 1.42
CA VAL A 7 -11.02 -58.18 0.65
C VAL A 7 -11.53 -56.96 1.46
N LEU A 8 -11.48 -57.03 2.79
CA LEU A 8 -11.87 -55.89 3.66
C LEU A 8 -10.76 -54.84 3.83
N SER A 9 -9.49 -55.16 3.55
CA SER A 9 -8.42 -54.15 3.66
C SER A 9 -8.30 -53.25 2.41
N PHE A 10 -9.02 -53.58 1.32
CA PHE A 10 -9.06 -52.72 0.10
C PHE A 10 -10.22 -51.71 0.07
N LEU A 11 -11.11 -51.72 1.07
CA LEU A 11 -12.27 -50.82 1.14
C LEU A 11 -12.10 -49.63 2.07
N CYS A 12 -10.95 -49.46 2.71
CA CYS A 12 -10.61 -48.30 3.50
C CYS A 12 -9.56 -47.42 2.82
N THR A 13 -9.63 -47.22 1.51
CA THR A 13 -9.04 -46.02 0.94
C THR A 13 -9.93 -44.85 1.33
N PRO A 14 -9.42 -43.81 1.99
CA PRO A 14 -10.23 -42.63 2.23
C PRO A 14 -10.74 -42.16 0.87
N LEU A 15 -12.06 -42.08 0.71
CA LEU A 15 -12.66 -41.35 -0.41
C LEU A 15 -12.24 -39.89 -0.24
N TYR A 16 -11.06 -39.54 -0.74
CA TYR A 16 -10.77 -38.14 -1.03
C TYR A 16 -11.85 -37.68 -1.99
N ALA A 17 -12.75 -36.85 -1.51
CA ALA A 17 -13.72 -36.20 -2.35
C ALA A 17 -12.94 -35.56 -3.48
N GLN A 18 -13.11 -36.09 -4.71
CA GLN A 18 -12.34 -35.65 -5.86
C GLN A 18 -12.68 -34.17 -6.08
N ILE A 19 -11.76 -33.29 -5.75
CA ILE A 19 -11.94 -31.84 -5.88
C ILE A 19 -12.34 -31.55 -7.33
N ASN A 20 -13.53 -31.04 -7.55
CA ASN A 20 -13.99 -30.68 -8.89
C ASN A 20 -13.31 -29.36 -9.31
N THR A 21 -12.12 -29.49 -9.86
CA THR A 21 -11.29 -28.33 -10.27
C THR A 21 -11.95 -27.47 -11.33
N ASP A 22 -12.82 -28.04 -12.21
CA ASP A 22 -13.50 -27.27 -13.24
C ASP A 22 -14.59 -26.38 -12.64
N ARG A 23 -15.29 -26.88 -11.62
CA ARG A 23 -16.24 -26.07 -10.85
C ARG A 23 -15.52 -24.95 -10.09
N MET A 24 -14.37 -25.25 -9.46
CA MET A 24 -13.58 -24.25 -8.74
C MET A 24 -13.03 -23.18 -9.67
N MET A 25 -12.54 -23.56 -10.85
CA MET A 25 -12.14 -22.61 -11.89
C MET A 25 -13.30 -21.70 -12.31
N SER A 26 -14.49 -22.28 -12.50
CA SER A 26 -15.69 -21.51 -12.86
C SER A 26 -16.08 -20.52 -11.77
N VAL A 27 -16.11 -20.96 -10.51
CA VAL A 27 -16.43 -20.09 -9.37
C VAL A 27 -15.37 -19.00 -9.19
N GLY A 28 -14.08 -19.34 -9.28
CA GLY A 28 -12.99 -18.37 -9.22
C GLY A 28 -13.07 -17.30 -10.31
N ARG A 29 -13.40 -17.68 -11.55
CA ARG A 29 -13.64 -16.71 -12.65
C ARG A 29 -14.87 -15.86 -12.43
N THR A 30 -15.93 -16.44 -11.86
CA THR A 30 -17.14 -15.69 -11.49
C THR A 30 -16.84 -14.66 -10.41
N ALA A 31 -16.12 -15.05 -9.36
CA ALA A 31 -15.67 -14.12 -8.31
C ALA A 31 -14.82 -12.98 -8.91
N LEU A 32 -13.89 -13.31 -9.81
CA LEU A 32 -13.08 -12.32 -10.52
C LEU A 32 -13.94 -11.34 -11.34
N TYR A 33 -14.97 -11.83 -12.01
CA TYR A 33 -15.90 -11.00 -12.80
C TYR A 33 -16.72 -10.04 -11.92
N PHE A 34 -17.03 -10.44 -10.68
CA PHE A 34 -17.74 -9.58 -9.71
C PHE A 34 -16.80 -8.80 -8.79
N ASP A 35 -15.53 -8.66 -9.16
CA ASP A 35 -14.50 -7.92 -8.42
C ASP A 35 -14.19 -8.48 -7.01
N ASP A 36 -14.58 -9.73 -6.73
CA ASP A 36 -14.18 -10.42 -5.50
C ASP A 36 -12.84 -11.15 -5.73
N TYR A 37 -11.79 -10.33 -5.81
CA TYR A 37 -10.45 -10.81 -6.15
C TYR A 37 -9.89 -11.79 -5.14
N VAL A 38 -10.20 -11.58 -3.88
CA VAL A 38 -9.68 -12.41 -2.81
C VAL A 38 -10.32 -13.78 -2.82
N LEU A 39 -11.64 -13.86 -2.96
CA LEU A 39 -12.34 -15.12 -3.12
C LEU A 39 -11.85 -15.86 -4.37
N SER A 40 -11.61 -15.14 -5.47
CA SER A 40 -11.08 -15.71 -6.70
C SER A 40 -9.69 -16.35 -6.48
N ILE A 41 -8.80 -15.68 -5.76
CA ILE A 41 -7.46 -16.19 -5.40
C ILE A 41 -7.58 -17.50 -4.62
N GLN A 42 -8.50 -17.59 -3.66
CA GLN A 42 -8.70 -18.81 -2.87
C GLN A 42 -9.11 -20.02 -3.74
N TYR A 43 -10.04 -19.80 -4.65
CA TYR A 43 -10.46 -20.88 -5.58
C TYR A 43 -9.32 -21.29 -6.52
N PHE A 44 -8.54 -20.32 -7.04
CA PHE A 44 -7.40 -20.66 -7.90
C PHE A 44 -6.29 -21.37 -7.10
N ASN A 45 -6.06 -21.01 -5.84
CA ASN A 45 -5.15 -21.75 -4.96
C ASN A 45 -5.55 -23.23 -4.82
N GLN A 46 -6.84 -23.50 -4.60
CA GLN A 46 -7.34 -24.89 -4.50
C GLN A 46 -7.12 -25.66 -5.79
N VAL A 47 -7.32 -25.00 -6.96
CA VAL A 47 -7.05 -25.62 -8.26
C VAL A 47 -5.53 -25.86 -8.46
N ILE A 48 -4.69 -24.89 -8.11
CA ILE A 48 -3.23 -24.99 -8.19
C ILE A 48 -2.71 -26.12 -7.31
N ASN A 49 -3.20 -26.24 -6.08
CA ASN A 49 -2.82 -27.32 -5.17
C ASN A 49 -3.23 -28.70 -5.70
N ALA A 50 -4.41 -28.80 -6.32
CA ALA A 50 -4.91 -30.05 -6.89
C ALA A 50 -4.24 -30.40 -8.22
N LYS A 51 -3.94 -29.40 -9.08
CA LYS A 51 -3.39 -29.56 -10.43
C LYS A 51 -2.34 -28.49 -10.73
N PRO A 52 -1.14 -28.57 -10.14
CA PRO A 52 -0.11 -27.53 -10.25
C PRO A 52 0.50 -27.39 -11.66
N TYR A 53 0.21 -28.32 -12.56
CA TYR A 53 0.68 -28.29 -13.95
C TYR A 53 -0.18 -27.46 -14.90
N LEU A 54 -1.39 -27.00 -14.47
CA LEU A 54 -2.24 -26.16 -15.28
C LEU A 54 -1.72 -24.71 -15.31
N ALA A 55 -1.66 -24.10 -16.48
CA ALA A 55 -1.26 -22.70 -16.65
C ALA A 55 -2.36 -21.71 -16.27
N GLU A 56 -3.61 -22.05 -16.59
CA GLU A 56 -4.77 -21.16 -16.50
C GLU A 56 -5.05 -20.62 -15.10
N PRO A 57 -5.01 -21.42 -14.01
CA PRO A 57 -5.29 -20.88 -12.68
C PRO A 57 -4.24 -19.87 -12.19
N TYR A 58 -2.97 -20.05 -12.57
CA TYR A 58 -1.94 -19.04 -12.28
C TYR A 58 -2.21 -17.73 -13.02
N PHE A 59 -2.62 -17.79 -14.28
CA PHE A 59 -3.00 -16.60 -15.06
C PHE A 59 -4.14 -15.82 -14.40
N PHE A 60 -5.24 -16.49 -14.05
CA PHE A 60 -6.36 -15.79 -13.41
C PHE A 60 -6.02 -15.28 -12.02
N ARG A 61 -5.17 -15.98 -11.27
CA ARG A 61 -4.67 -15.49 -9.98
C ARG A 61 -3.77 -14.26 -10.17
N ALA A 62 -2.94 -14.23 -11.21
CA ALA A 62 -2.16 -13.04 -11.57
C ALA A 62 -3.06 -11.84 -11.88
N VAL A 63 -4.17 -12.05 -12.61
CA VAL A 63 -5.15 -10.99 -12.89
C VAL A 63 -5.75 -10.44 -11.59
N ALA A 64 -6.18 -11.32 -10.67
CA ALA A 64 -6.72 -10.91 -9.38
C ALA A 64 -5.71 -10.10 -8.56
N LYS A 65 -4.43 -10.55 -8.52
CA LYS A 65 -3.35 -9.84 -7.82
C LYS A 65 -3.03 -8.49 -8.46
N LEU A 66 -3.01 -8.40 -9.80
CA LEU A 66 -2.83 -7.13 -10.50
C LEU A 66 -3.92 -6.12 -10.10
N SER A 67 -5.17 -6.57 -10.01
CA SER A 67 -6.31 -5.76 -9.59
C SER A 67 -6.22 -5.34 -8.11
N LEU A 68 -5.53 -6.11 -7.29
CA LEU A 68 -5.22 -5.79 -5.89
C LEU A 68 -3.93 -4.96 -5.73
N GLU A 69 -3.31 -4.54 -6.82
CA GLU A 69 -2.03 -3.81 -6.84
C GLU A 69 -0.83 -4.63 -6.33
N ASP A 70 -0.97 -5.97 -6.22
CA ASP A 70 0.14 -6.89 -5.95
C ASP A 70 0.90 -7.21 -7.24
N TYR A 71 1.65 -6.24 -7.74
CA TYR A 71 2.34 -6.33 -9.02
C TYR A 71 3.42 -7.43 -9.04
N ARG A 72 4.10 -7.65 -7.91
CA ARG A 72 5.15 -8.68 -7.81
C ARG A 72 4.56 -10.08 -7.77
N GLY A 73 3.50 -10.28 -7.00
CA GLY A 73 2.79 -11.55 -6.98
C GLY A 73 2.13 -11.87 -8.33
N ALA A 74 1.61 -10.87 -9.02
CA ALA A 74 1.06 -11.01 -10.36
C ALA A 74 2.16 -11.42 -11.38
N GLU A 75 3.35 -10.79 -11.32
CA GLU A 75 4.49 -11.17 -12.16
C GLU A 75 4.93 -12.62 -11.92
N GLN A 76 5.03 -13.07 -10.66
CA GLN A 76 5.40 -14.43 -10.29
C GLN A 76 4.40 -15.46 -10.83
N ASP A 77 3.11 -15.18 -10.69
CA ASP A 77 2.07 -16.06 -11.22
C ASP A 77 2.08 -16.11 -12.75
N CYS A 78 2.29 -14.97 -13.41
CA CYS A 78 2.49 -14.95 -14.87
C CYS A 78 3.70 -15.77 -15.30
N ASN A 79 4.84 -15.70 -14.57
CA ASN A 79 6.00 -16.54 -14.84
C ASN A 79 5.64 -18.02 -14.73
N SER A 80 4.95 -18.41 -13.66
CA SER A 80 4.49 -19.79 -13.46
C SER A 80 3.53 -20.25 -14.54
N SER A 81 2.64 -19.38 -15.04
CA SER A 81 1.74 -19.68 -16.14
C SER A 81 2.49 -19.86 -17.46
N ILE A 82 3.42 -18.95 -17.80
CA ILE A 82 4.22 -18.98 -19.04
C ILE A 82 5.15 -20.20 -19.08
N GLU A 83 5.75 -20.59 -17.97
CA GLU A 83 6.56 -21.81 -17.87
C GLU A 83 5.77 -23.08 -18.25
N ARG A 84 4.48 -23.12 -17.91
CA ARG A 84 3.59 -24.23 -18.22
C ARG A 84 2.99 -24.16 -19.62
N ASN A 85 2.69 -22.96 -20.08
CA ASN A 85 2.16 -22.70 -21.41
C ASN A 85 2.64 -21.33 -21.94
N PRO A 86 3.68 -21.28 -22.78
CA PRO A 86 4.22 -20.03 -23.32
C PRO A 86 3.32 -19.35 -24.38
N PHE A 87 2.21 -19.97 -24.75
CA PHE A 87 1.28 -19.43 -25.76
C PHE A 87 0.09 -18.67 -25.15
N VAL A 88 0.06 -18.48 -23.83
CA VAL A 88 -0.96 -17.66 -23.17
C VAL A 88 -0.62 -16.20 -23.33
N ILE A 89 -1.11 -15.58 -24.40
CA ILE A 89 -0.80 -14.19 -24.79
C ILE A 89 -1.11 -13.19 -23.65
N ASN A 90 -2.25 -13.37 -22.99
CA ASN A 90 -2.69 -12.49 -21.90
C ASN A 90 -1.72 -12.50 -20.69
N CYS A 91 -0.94 -13.56 -20.49
CA CYS A 91 0.09 -13.57 -19.45
C CYS A 91 1.19 -12.54 -19.73
N TYR A 92 1.58 -12.35 -21.00
CA TYR A 92 2.56 -11.32 -21.37
C TYR A 92 1.99 -9.91 -21.19
N GLN A 93 0.68 -9.73 -21.41
CA GLN A 93 0.01 -8.45 -21.14
C GLN A 93 -0.01 -8.14 -19.64
N VAL A 94 -0.46 -9.08 -18.80
CA VAL A 94 -0.56 -8.92 -17.35
C VAL A 94 0.83 -8.74 -16.73
N ARG A 95 1.83 -9.55 -17.16
CA ARG A 95 3.21 -9.41 -16.67
C ARG A 95 3.85 -8.10 -17.10
N GLY A 96 3.63 -7.69 -18.35
CA GLY A 96 4.08 -6.40 -18.84
C GLY A 96 3.49 -5.24 -18.05
N LEU A 97 2.18 -5.24 -17.80
CA LEU A 97 1.53 -4.23 -16.95
C LEU A 97 2.07 -4.27 -15.51
N SER A 98 2.25 -5.45 -14.92
CA SER A 98 2.84 -5.58 -13.59
C SER A 98 4.24 -4.95 -13.52
N ARG A 99 5.04 -5.09 -14.59
CA ARG A 99 6.37 -4.48 -14.72
C ARG A 99 6.34 -2.98 -14.95
N VAL A 100 5.32 -2.47 -15.66
CA VAL A 100 5.07 -1.04 -15.83
C VAL A 100 4.85 -0.38 -14.48
N TYR A 101 3.96 -0.94 -13.65
CA TYR A 101 3.69 -0.43 -12.30
C TYR A 101 4.88 -0.62 -11.32
N GLN A 102 5.88 -1.39 -11.70
CA GLN A 102 7.18 -1.49 -11.01
C GLN A 102 8.25 -0.59 -11.66
N GLU A 103 7.90 0.31 -12.59
CA GLU A 103 8.79 1.19 -13.36
C GLU A 103 9.84 0.45 -14.21
N ARG A 104 9.65 -0.85 -14.44
CA ARG A 104 10.55 -1.72 -15.22
C ARG A 104 10.15 -1.74 -16.69
N PHE A 105 10.23 -0.59 -17.34
CA PHE A 105 9.70 -0.38 -18.70
C PHE A 105 10.37 -1.26 -19.77
N GLU A 106 11.66 -1.50 -19.72
CA GLU A 106 12.36 -2.33 -20.71
C GLU A 106 11.91 -3.81 -20.65
N ASP A 107 11.69 -4.33 -19.45
CA ASP A 107 11.15 -5.67 -19.25
C ASP A 107 9.71 -5.78 -19.76
N ALA A 108 8.90 -4.73 -19.54
CA ALA A 108 7.54 -4.65 -20.05
C ALA A 108 7.51 -4.59 -21.59
N ILE A 109 8.37 -3.79 -22.20
CA ILE A 109 8.54 -3.70 -23.67
C ILE A 109 8.87 -5.10 -24.24
N SER A 110 9.76 -5.86 -23.60
CA SER A 110 10.10 -7.23 -23.99
C SER A 110 8.88 -8.16 -23.96
N ASP A 111 8.04 -8.05 -22.93
CA ASP A 111 6.83 -8.85 -22.80
C ASP A 111 5.81 -8.47 -23.88
N PHE A 112 5.51 -7.19 -24.07
CA PHE A 112 4.56 -6.74 -25.09
C PHE A 112 5.04 -7.13 -26.50
N LYS A 113 6.33 -7.00 -26.80
CA LYS A 113 6.91 -7.48 -28.06
C LYS A 113 6.78 -9.02 -28.22
N THR A 114 6.89 -9.77 -27.14
CA THR A 114 6.71 -11.23 -27.16
C THR A 114 5.25 -11.60 -27.38
N GLY A 115 4.31 -10.96 -26.69
CA GLY A 115 2.88 -11.14 -26.93
C GLY A 115 2.47 -10.79 -28.36
N LEU A 116 3.02 -9.72 -28.93
CA LEU A 116 2.79 -9.29 -30.31
C LEU A 116 3.40 -10.22 -31.37
N ARG A 117 4.42 -11.03 -31.03
CA ARG A 117 4.88 -12.11 -31.93
C ARG A 117 3.87 -13.23 -32.03
N LEU A 118 3.11 -13.48 -30.95
CA LEU A 118 2.07 -14.52 -30.91
C LEU A 118 0.76 -14.01 -31.55
N ASP A 119 0.41 -12.75 -31.30
CA ASP A 119 -0.76 -12.07 -31.89
C ASP A 119 -0.38 -10.68 -32.39
N PRO A 120 0.05 -10.55 -33.67
CA PRO A 120 0.49 -9.28 -34.25
C PRO A 120 -0.60 -8.20 -34.35
N GLN A 121 -1.88 -8.58 -34.25
CA GLN A 121 -3.00 -7.64 -34.38
C GLN A 121 -3.56 -7.22 -33.00
N ASN A 122 -2.99 -7.69 -31.90
CA ASN A 122 -3.46 -7.36 -30.58
C ASN A 122 -3.31 -5.87 -30.28
N ARG A 123 -4.46 -5.21 -30.24
CA ARG A 123 -4.55 -3.76 -30.07
C ARG A 123 -4.05 -3.31 -28.70
N SER A 124 -4.46 -3.98 -27.63
CA SER A 124 -4.10 -3.62 -26.26
C SER A 124 -2.60 -3.77 -25.99
N LEU A 125 -1.99 -4.86 -26.47
CA LEU A 125 -0.54 -5.05 -26.35
C LEU A 125 0.24 -3.97 -27.08
N ARG A 126 -0.20 -3.57 -28.28
CA ARG A 126 0.48 -2.54 -29.07
C ARG A 126 0.30 -1.16 -28.46
N HIS A 127 -0.89 -0.85 -27.95
CA HIS A 127 -1.15 0.37 -27.21
C HIS A 127 -0.21 0.50 -26.00
N ASN A 128 -0.14 -0.55 -25.15
CA ASN A 128 0.74 -0.55 -23.99
C ASN A 128 2.23 -0.48 -24.37
N LEU A 129 2.62 -1.12 -25.48
CA LEU A 129 3.98 -1.00 -26.02
C LEU A 129 4.33 0.44 -26.40
N ILE A 130 3.41 1.16 -27.06
CA ILE A 130 3.61 2.57 -27.45
C ILE A 130 3.85 3.43 -26.18
N LEU A 131 3.02 3.26 -25.14
CA LEU A 131 3.17 4.01 -23.90
C LEU A 131 4.50 3.71 -23.21
N CYS A 132 4.90 2.44 -23.13
CA CYS A 132 6.21 2.08 -22.55
C CYS A 132 7.38 2.66 -23.31
N LEU A 133 7.33 2.65 -24.64
CA LEU A 133 8.36 3.25 -25.50
C LEU A 133 8.42 4.77 -25.29
N ALA A 134 7.26 5.44 -25.17
CA ALA A 134 7.16 6.87 -24.86
C ALA A 134 7.78 7.20 -23.49
N ARG A 135 7.42 6.44 -22.45
CA ARG A 135 8.00 6.61 -21.10
C ARG A 135 9.52 6.35 -21.07
N SER A 136 10.01 5.46 -21.92
CA SER A 136 11.45 5.22 -22.11
C SER A 136 12.12 6.22 -23.06
N GLN A 137 11.45 7.29 -23.47
CA GLN A 137 11.92 8.33 -24.42
C GLN A 137 12.35 7.77 -25.78
N ARG A 138 11.84 6.61 -26.19
CA ARG A 138 12.11 5.94 -27.48
C ARG A 138 11.03 6.35 -28.49
N TYR A 139 10.90 7.65 -28.75
CA TYR A 139 9.78 8.25 -29.48
C TYR A 139 9.63 7.75 -30.91
N GLU A 140 10.74 7.54 -31.65
CA GLU A 140 10.69 7.06 -33.02
C GLU A 140 10.14 5.63 -33.10
N GLU A 141 10.53 4.75 -32.17
CA GLU A 141 10.00 3.40 -32.12
C GLU A 141 8.53 3.39 -31.70
N ALA A 142 8.14 4.30 -30.81
CA ALA A 142 6.73 4.48 -30.41
C ALA A 142 5.86 4.89 -31.59
N ILE A 143 6.34 5.83 -32.44
CA ILE A 143 5.64 6.27 -33.66
C ILE A 143 5.48 5.10 -34.63
N LEU A 144 6.52 4.30 -34.87
CA LEU A 144 6.43 3.12 -35.74
C LEU A 144 5.40 2.10 -35.22
N ALA A 145 5.35 1.91 -33.91
CA ALA A 145 4.36 1.05 -33.28
C ALA A 145 2.93 1.62 -33.41
N ALA A 146 2.77 2.95 -33.30
CA ALA A 146 1.50 3.65 -33.50
C ALA A 146 1.04 3.56 -34.98
N ASP A 147 1.93 3.76 -35.94
CA ASP A 147 1.65 3.61 -37.37
C ASP A 147 1.21 2.18 -37.69
N THR A 148 1.88 1.19 -37.11
CA THR A 148 1.47 -0.21 -37.25
C THR A 148 0.08 -0.46 -36.66
N LEU A 149 -0.23 0.13 -35.48
CA LEU A 149 -1.55 0.01 -34.86
C LEU A 149 -2.64 0.62 -35.74
N LEU A 150 -2.38 1.80 -36.29
CA LEU A 150 -3.29 2.50 -37.22
C LEU A 150 -3.46 1.79 -38.57
N THR A 151 -2.48 0.99 -38.98
CA THR A 151 -2.63 0.13 -40.16
C THR A 151 -3.68 -0.97 -39.94
N TYR A 152 -3.72 -1.58 -38.77
CA TYR A 152 -4.71 -2.59 -38.40
C TYR A 152 -6.05 -1.98 -37.92
N SER A 153 -5.99 -0.81 -37.31
CA SER A 153 -7.14 -0.12 -36.72
C SER A 153 -7.17 1.37 -37.13
N PRO A 154 -7.53 1.69 -38.40
CA PRO A 154 -7.38 3.04 -38.94
C PRO A 154 -8.23 4.14 -38.29
N ARG A 155 -9.25 3.73 -37.46
CA ARG A 155 -10.13 4.67 -36.76
C ARG A 155 -9.94 4.61 -35.24
N TYR A 156 -8.82 4.08 -34.76
CA TYR A 156 -8.55 3.99 -33.34
C TYR A 156 -8.02 5.32 -32.79
N VAL A 157 -8.95 6.13 -32.28
CA VAL A 157 -8.70 7.50 -31.79
C VAL A 157 -7.56 7.58 -30.76
N PRO A 158 -7.44 6.68 -29.73
CA PRO A 158 -6.33 6.75 -28.80
C PRO A 158 -4.94 6.65 -29.46
N ALA A 159 -4.78 5.84 -30.51
CA ALA A 159 -3.49 5.75 -31.21
C ALA A 159 -3.17 7.03 -32.01
N MET A 160 -4.19 7.72 -32.52
CA MET A 160 -4.01 9.01 -33.18
C MET A 160 -3.57 10.08 -32.19
N ALA A 161 -4.18 10.12 -31.00
CA ALA A 161 -3.80 11.01 -29.92
C ALA A 161 -2.37 10.73 -29.44
N MET A 162 -2.02 9.48 -29.15
CA MET A 162 -0.65 9.10 -28.76
C MET A 162 0.38 9.49 -29.82
N ARG A 163 0.04 9.33 -31.10
CA ARG A 163 0.94 9.74 -32.18
C ARG A 163 1.10 11.27 -32.25
N SER A 164 0.03 12.01 -31.95
CA SER A 164 0.09 13.45 -31.81
C SER A 164 1.06 13.88 -30.70
N ASP A 165 0.96 13.24 -29.50
CA ASP A 165 1.85 13.53 -28.39
C ASP A 165 3.30 13.21 -28.70
N LEU A 166 3.55 12.05 -29.31
CA LEU A 166 4.91 11.65 -29.70
C LEU A 166 5.55 12.63 -30.71
N LEU A 167 4.78 13.15 -31.66
CA LEU A 167 5.25 14.17 -32.60
C LEU A 167 5.53 15.48 -31.88
N TRP A 168 4.71 15.84 -30.89
CA TRP A 168 4.96 17.00 -30.04
C TRP A 168 6.28 16.89 -29.28
N GLU A 169 6.55 15.74 -28.66
CA GLU A 169 7.81 15.48 -27.92
C GLU A 169 9.05 15.54 -28.85
N LEU A 170 8.90 15.21 -30.12
CA LEU A 170 9.95 15.34 -31.13
C LEU A 170 10.06 16.77 -31.70
N GLY A 171 9.22 17.71 -31.26
CA GLY A 171 9.21 19.11 -31.72
C GLY A 171 8.42 19.36 -33.01
N ASP A 172 7.72 18.35 -33.56
CA ASP A 172 6.85 18.53 -34.74
C ASP A 172 5.43 18.92 -34.30
N SER A 173 5.27 20.18 -33.92
CA SER A 173 3.98 20.73 -33.48
C SER A 173 2.92 20.74 -34.59
N THR A 174 3.33 20.88 -35.85
CA THR A 174 2.41 20.84 -37.00
C THR A 174 1.89 19.44 -37.25
N GLY A 175 2.75 18.44 -37.22
CA GLY A 175 2.36 17.03 -37.29
C GLY A 175 1.46 16.61 -36.14
N ALA A 176 1.75 17.08 -34.93
CA ALA A 176 0.91 16.85 -33.77
C ALA A 176 -0.52 17.36 -33.96
N LEU A 177 -0.66 18.63 -34.43
CA LEU A 177 -1.97 19.21 -34.69
C LEU A 177 -2.70 18.51 -35.87
N GLU A 178 -1.99 18.04 -36.88
CA GLU A 178 -2.60 17.27 -37.98
C GLU A 178 -3.22 15.96 -37.47
N TRP A 179 -2.53 15.21 -36.56
CA TRP A 179 -3.02 13.94 -36.07
C TRP A 179 -4.19 14.08 -35.09
N ILE A 180 -4.19 15.10 -34.25
CA ILE A 180 -5.35 15.34 -33.38
C ILE A 180 -6.58 15.80 -34.19
N ASN A 181 -6.39 16.52 -35.30
CA ASN A 181 -7.46 16.83 -36.23
C ASN A 181 -8.03 15.57 -36.88
N LYS A 182 -7.19 14.61 -37.29
CA LYS A 182 -7.65 13.30 -37.77
C LYS A 182 -8.45 12.52 -36.72
N ALA A 183 -8.06 12.60 -35.46
CA ALA A 183 -8.82 12.01 -34.35
C ALA A 183 -10.22 12.63 -34.25
N LEU A 184 -10.32 13.94 -34.31
CA LEU A 184 -11.60 14.69 -34.30
C LEU A 184 -12.44 14.49 -35.57
N ASP A 185 -11.83 14.17 -36.69
CA ASP A 185 -12.58 13.80 -37.93
C ASP A 185 -13.28 12.43 -37.77
N VAL A 186 -12.76 11.54 -36.89
CA VAL A 186 -13.44 10.28 -36.53
C VAL A 186 -14.63 10.54 -35.65
N ASN A 187 -14.49 11.43 -34.64
CA ASN A 187 -15.56 11.84 -33.73
C ASN A 187 -15.44 13.33 -33.36
N LYS A 188 -16.25 14.16 -33.97
CA LYS A 188 -16.25 15.64 -33.80
C LYS A 188 -16.81 16.09 -32.43
N TYR A 189 -17.45 15.18 -31.71
CA TYR A 189 -18.08 15.43 -30.40
C TYR A 189 -17.35 14.73 -29.27
N ASP A 190 -16.07 14.45 -29.47
CA ASP A 190 -15.20 13.87 -28.46
C ASP A 190 -14.63 15.01 -27.60
N ALA A 191 -15.14 15.14 -26.36
CA ALA A 191 -14.71 16.20 -25.46
C ALA A 191 -13.22 16.08 -25.11
N ASP A 192 -12.72 14.86 -24.91
CA ASP A 192 -11.33 14.62 -24.56
C ASP A 192 -10.39 15.01 -25.71
N MET A 193 -10.77 14.72 -26.95
CA MET A 193 -9.97 15.10 -28.12
C MET A 193 -10.02 16.62 -28.42
N LEU A 194 -11.15 17.27 -28.11
CA LEU A 194 -11.24 18.74 -28.17
C LEU A 194 -10.34 19.37 -27.10
N HIS A 195 -10.38 18.88 -25.88
CA HIS A 195 -9.46 19.31 -24.83
C HIS A 195 -8.00 19.12 -25.25
N HIS A 196 -7.64 17.94 -25.73
CA HIS A 196 -6.28 17.66 -26.21
C HIS A 196 -5.81 18.60 -27.28
N ARG A 197 -6.67 18.88 -28.31
CA ARG A 197 -6.34 19.88 -29.34
C ARG A 197 -6.21 21.26 -28.74
N GLY A 198 -7.08 21.65 -27.82
CA GLY A 198 -7.01 22.92 -27.11
C GLY A 198 -5.68 23.11 -26.38
N VAL A 199 -5.17 22.07 -25.75
CA VAL A 199 -3.84 22.09 -25.09
C VAL A 199 -2.72 22.25 -26.10
N ILE A 200 -2.73 21.50 -27.20
CA ILE A 200 -1.74 21.67 -28.31
C ILE A 200 -1.77 23.06 -28.85
N LEU A 201 -2.95 23.61 -29.16
CA LEU A 201 -3.11 24.96 -29.64
C LEU A 201 -2.62 26.01 -28.64
N ALA A 202 -2.89 25.85 -27.37
CA ALA A 202 -2.40 26.72 -26.30
C ALA A 202 -0.86 26.72 -26.21
N ARG A 203 -0.24 25.54 -26.31
CA ARG A 203 1.23 25.41 -26.37
C ARG A 203 1.84 26.04 -27.64
N MET A 204 1.05 26.14 -28.73
CA MET A 204 1.41 26.87 -29.94
C MET A 204 1.05 28.35 -29.83
N GLU A 205 0.65 28.86 -28.69
CA GLU A 205 0.21 30.25 -28.45
C GLU A 205 -1.03 30.67 -29.26
N ARG A 206 -1.79 29.71 -29.81
CA ARG A 206 -3.04 29.93 -30.56
C ARG A 206 -4.23 29.95 -29.62
N TYR A 207 -4.23 30.88 -28.65
CA TYR A 207 -5.13 30.89 -27.49
C TYR A 207 -6.62 31.04 -27.87
N GLU A 208 -6.96 31.80 -28.93
CA GLU A 208 -8.35 31.96 -29.37
C GLU A 208 -8.97 30.65 -29.83
N GLU A 209 -8.23 29.88 -30.59
CA GLU A 209 -8.68 28.59 -31.11
C GLU A 209 -8.73 27.53 -29.99
N ALA A 210 -7.76 27.59 -29.09
CA ALA A 210 -7.72 26.74 -27.93
C ALA A 210 -8.95 26.96 -27.00
N GLU A 211 -9.33 28.24 -26.77
CA GLU A 211 -10.51 28.58 -25.96
C GLU A 211 -11.81 28.07 -26.61
N GLN A 212 -11.93 28.18 -27.94
CA GLN A 212 -13.09 27.66 -28.66
C GLN A 212 -13.24 26.15 -28.54
N ASP A 213 -12.14 25.41 -28.61
CA ASP A 213 -12.17 23.98 -28.43
C ASP A 213 -12.59 23.57 -26.99
N LEU A 214 -12.08 24.29 -25.99
CA LEU A 214 -12.45 24.05 -24.61
C LEU A 214 -13.89 24.48 -24.29
N ASP A 215 -14.39 25.57 -24.93
CA ASP A 215 -15.81 25.91 -24.81
C ASP A 215 -16.71 24.78 -25.32
N ARG A 216 -16.31 24.10 -26.39
CA ARG A 216 -17.03 22.94 -26.93
C ARG A 216 -16.86 21.71 -26.04
N ALA A 217 -15.65 21.44 -25.51
CA ALA A 217 -15.41 20.35 -24.61
C ALA A 217 -16.27 20.48 -23.33
N ILE A 218 -16.31 21.66 -22.73
CA ILE A 218 -17.14 21.98 -21.56
C ILE A 218 -18.63 21.84 -21.90
N TYR A 219 -19.07 22.28 -23.06
CA TYR A 219 -20.47 22.11 -23.48
C TYR A 219 -20.86 20.64 -23.59
N LEU A 220 -19.95 19.76 -24.02
CA LEU A 220 -20.17 18.32 -24.15
C LEU A 220 -20.07 17.60 -22.81
N ASN A 221 -19.16 18.03 -21.94
CA ASN A 221 -18.94 17.43 -20.61
C ASN A 221 -18.78 18.52 -19.53
N PRO A 222 -19.86 19.15 -19.07
CA PRO A 222 -19.78 20.26 -18.11
C PRO A 222 -19.38 19.83 -16.68
N GLY A 223 -19.31 18.53 -16.39
CA GLY A 223 -18.92 17.99 -15.09
C GLY A 223 -17.40 17.74 -14.94
N ASN A 224 -16.61 18.00 -15.95
CA ASN A 224 -15.16 17.80 -15.88
C ASN A 224 -14.44 19.08 -15.40
N ALA A 225 -13.96 19.05 -14.13
CA ALA A 225 -13.27 20.19 -13.52
C ALA A 225 -12.00 20.60 -14.29
N ASN A 226 -11.29 19.66 -14.93
CA ASN A 226 -10.02 19.92 -15.63
C ASN A 226 -10.21 20.78 -16.89
N GLU A 227 -11.37 20.67 -17.54
CA GLU A 227 -11.69 21.52 -18.70
C GLU A 227 -11.68 23.01 -18.32
N TYR A 228 -12.27 23.34 -17.17
CA TYR A 228 -12.31 24.71 -16.65
C TYR A 228 -10.92 25.18 -16.23
N ILE A 229 -10.08 24.32 -15.63
CA ILE A 229 -8.69 24.67 -15.28
C ILE A 229 -7.91 25.06 -16.52
N THR A 230 -8.00 24.25 -17.58
CA THR A 230 -7.27 24.49 -18.83
C THR A 230 -7.78 25.76 -19.51
N ARG A 231 -9.09 26.00 -19.56
CA ARG A 231 -9.64 27.23 -20.11
C ARG A 231 -9.29 28.46 -19.28
N ALA A 232 -9.30 28.35 -17.95
CA ALA A 232 -8.85 29.41 -17.05
C ALA A 232 -7.40 29.83 -17.34
N MET A 233 -6.52 28.85 -17.53
CA MET A 233 -5.13 29.10 -17.91
C MET A 233 -5.00 29.83 -19.23
N ILE A 234 -5.75 29.43 -20.27
CA ILE A 234 -5.76 30.09 -21.55
C ILE A 234 -6.28 31.53 -21.43
N ARG A 235 -7.36 31.74 -20.67
CA ARG A 235 -7.90 33.07 -20.39
C ARG A 235 -6.90 33.93 -19.63
N TYR A 236 -6.14 33.36 -18.72
CA TYR A 236 -5.06 34.06 -18.03
C TYR A 236 -3.99 34.56 -19.02
N PHE A 237 -3.51 33.71 -19.94
CA PHE A 237 -2.54 34.11 -20.96
C PHE A 237 -3.08 35.16 -21.96
N ARG A 238 -4.40 35.26 -22.11
CA ARG A 238 -5.08 36.27 -22.86
C ARG A 238 -5.38 37.54 -22.06
N ASP A 239 -4.85 37.66 -20.84
CA ASP A 239 -5.12 38.78 -19.89
C ASP A 239 -6.60 38.91 -19.47
N ASN A 240 -7.41 37.86 -19.65
CA ASN A 240 -8.78 37.80 -19.18
C ASN A 240 -8.83 37.21 -17.76
N LEU A 241 -8.32 37.97 -16.77
CA LEU A 241 -8.19 37.52 -15.38
C LEU A 241 -9.55 37.22 -14.73
N ASN A 242 -10.59 37.99 -15.03
CA ASN A 242 -11.95 37.76 -14.53
C ASN A 242 -12.53 36.44 -15.06
N GLY A 243 -12.35 36.18 -16.36
CA GLY A 243 -12.79 34.93 -16.97
C GLY A 243 -12.03 33.74 -16.43
N ALA A 244 -10.72 33.88 -16.22
CA ALA A 244 -9.90 32.83 -15.58
C ALA A 244 -10.34 32.54 -14.14
N LEU A 245 -10.59 33.58 -13.33
CA LEU A 245 -11.05 33.38 -11.95
C LEU A 245 -12.41 32.69 -11.89
N ASN A 246 -13.35 33.06 -12.75
CA ASN A 246 -14.66 32.41 -12.85
C ASN A 246 -14.54 30.93 -13.20
N ASP A 247 -13.64 30.57 -14.12
CA ASP A 247 -13.41 29.16 -14.49
C ASP A 247 -12.78 28.37 -13.34
N TYR A 248 -11.80 28.94 -12.62
CA TYR A 248 -11.26 28.28 -11.41
C TYR A 248 -12.31 28.12 -10.33
N ASP A 249 -13.20 29.11 -10.14
CA ASP A 249 -14.32 29.00 -9.19
C ASP A 249 -15.27 27.86 -9.58
N LEU A 250 -15.60 27.70 -10.87
CA LEU A 250 -16.41 26.60 -11.37
C LEU A 250 -15.69 25.25 -11.19
N SER A 251 -14.41 25.18 -11.48
CA SER A 251 -13.61 23.95 -11.27
C SER A 251 -13.63 23.50 -9.81
N VAL A 252 -13.39 24.43 -8.86
CA VAL A 252 -13.43 24.13 -7.42
C VAL A 252 -14.85 23.81 -6.93
N MET A 253 -15.89 24.36 -7.58
CA MET A 253 -17.28 23.99 -7.26
C MET A 253 -17.61 22.56 -7.70
N ILE A 254 -17.08 22.11 -8.84
CA ILE A 254 -17.28 20.76 -9.38
C ILE A 254 -16.47 19.76 -8.56
N ASP A 255 -15.19 20.07 -8.31
CA ASP A 255 -14.27 19.24 -7.51
C ASP A 255 -13.60 20.10 -6.41
N PRO A 256 -14.20 20.16 -5.22
CA PRO A 256 -13.66 20.94 -4.10
C PRO A 256 -12.27 20.49 -3.60
N GLY A 257 -11.91 19.24 -3.86
CA GLY A 257 -10.62 18.65 -3.51
C GLY A 257 -9.52 18.86 -4.56
N ASN A 258 -9.82 19.49 -5.68
CA ASN A 258 -8.83 19.67 -6.75
C ASN A 258 -7.72 20.63 -6.34
N VAL A 259 -6.57 20.07 -6.00
CA VAL A 259 -5.38 20.80 -5.53
C VAL A 259 -4.86 21.76 -6.59
N ASN A 260 -4.84 21.36 -7.87
CA ASN A 260 -4.36 22.20 -8.97
C ASN A 260 -5.26 23.41 -9.22
N ALA A 261 -6.58 23.22 -9.18
CA ALA A 261 -7.53 24.32 -9.32
C ALA A 261 -7.36 25.35 -8.18
N ARG A 262 -7.24 24.89 -6.94
CA ARG A 262 -7.03 25.77 -5.78
C ARG A 262 -5.68 26.46 -5.81
N TYR A 263 -4.61 25.74 -6.14
CA TYR A 263 -3.28 26.32 -6.25
C TYR A 263 -3.25 27.45 -7.29
N ASN A 264 -3.78 27.18 -8.50
CA ASN A 264 -3.82 28.17 -9.58
C ASN A 264 -4.75 29.36 -9.25
N ARG A 265 -5.91 29.08 -8.62
CA ARG A 265 -6.82 30.14 -8.17
C ARG A 265 -6.19 31.00 -7.07
N GLY A 266 -5.51 30.39 -6.10
CA GLY A 266 -4.76 31.07 -5.06
C GLY A 266 -3.69 32.00 -5.65
N ASN A 267 -2.91 31.53 -6.63
CA ASN A 267 -1.93 32.35 -7.35
C ASN A 267 -2.59 33.53 -8.07
N LEU A 268 -3.71 33.30 -8.76
CA LEU A 268 -4.43 34.38 -9.46
C LEU A 268 -5.02 35.41 -8.47
N ARG A 269 -5.62 34.94 -7.36
CA ARG A 269 -6.13 35.80 -6.29
C ARG A 269 -5.01 36.66 -5.67
N ALA A 270 -3.86 36.07 -5.38
CA ALA A 270 -2.69 36.79 -4.91
C ALA A 270 -2.23 37.87 -5.88
N GLN A 271 -2.27 37.57 -7.18
CA GLN A 271 -1.88 38.53 -8.22
C GLN A 271 -2.84 39.73 -8.34
N ILE A 272 -4.13 39.52 -8.11
CA ILE A 272 -5.14 40.60 -8.13
C ILE A 272 -5.32 41.29 -6.77
N GLY A 273 -4.55 40.90 -5.73
CA GLY A 273 -4.57 41.50 -4.40
C GLY A 273 -5.64 40.95 -3.45
N ASP A 274 -6.23 39.79 -3.75
CA ASP A 274 -7.20 39.11 -2.90
C ASP A 274 -6.49 38.11 -1.97
N ASP A 275 -5.57 38.65 -1.14
CA ASP A 275 -4.62 37.87 -0.36
C ASP A 275 -5.31 36.92 0.63
N ASN A 276 -6.41 37.34 1.27
CA ASN A 276 -7.10 36.50 2.27
C ASN A 276 -7.71 35.25 1.64
N ARG A 277 -8.42 35.38 0.52
CA ARG A 277 -8.98 34.19 -0.18
C ARG A 277 -7.92 33.36 -0.86
N ALA A 278 -6.79 33.95 -1.23
CA ALA A 278 -5.62 33.20 -1.70
C ALA A 278 -5.02 32.32 -0.58
N ILE A 279 -4.93 32.84 0.65
CA ILE A 279 -4.49 32.07 1.83
C ILE A 279 -5.40 30.86 2.06
N GLU A 280 -6.75 31.05 2.00
CA GLU A 280 -7.71 29.95 2.13
C GLU A 280 -7.51 28.85 1.09
N ASP A 281 -7.21 29.22 -0.15
CA ASP A 281 -6.90 28.26 -1.21
C ASP A 281 -5.60 27.47 -0.94
N PHE A 282 -4.54 28.15 -0.51
CA PHE A 282 -3.29 27.51 -0.14
C PHE A 282 -3.40 26.65 1.13
N ASP A 283 -4.27 27.02 2.09
CA ASP A 283 -4.53 26.20 3.27
C ASP A 283 -5.01 24.80 2.86
N VAL A 284 -5.98 24.72 1.94
CA VAL A 284 -6.49 23.43 1.45
C VAL A 284 -5.43 22.66 0.66
N VAL A 285 -4.61 23.34 -0.15
CA VAL A 285 -3.48 22.70 -0.86
C VAL A 285 -2.50 22.08 0.13
N ILE A 286 -2.13 22.80 1.20
CA ILE A 286 -1.18 22.35 2.21
C ILE A 286 -1.76 21.24 3.11
N GLU A 287 -3.07 21.25 3.34
CA GLU A 287 -3.76 20.20 4.06
C GLU A 287 -3.75 18.89 3.26
N SER A 288 -3.95 18.97 1.95
CA SER A 288 -3.95 17.81 1.05
C SER A 288 -2.53 17.29 0.75
N ASP A 289 -1.58 18.20 0.58
CA ASP A 289 -0.17 17.91 0.32
C ASP A 289 0.72 18.76 1.25
N PRO A 290 1.03 18.25 2.45
CA PRO A 290 1.89 18.95 3.41
C PRO A 290 3.31 19.21 2.90
N ASP A 291 3.81 18.44 1.94
CA ASP A 291 5.16 18.61 1.37
C ASP A 291 5.19 19.60 0.20
N ASN A 292 4.07 20.20 -0.18
CA ASN A 292 4.00 21.29 -1.15
C ASN A 292 4.59 22.59 -0.60
N LEU A 293 5.91 22.64 -0.50
CA LEU A 293 6.63 23.78 0.08
C LEU A 293 6.46 25.07 -0.73
N MET A 294 6.02 24.95 -1.99
CA MET A 294 5.69 26.13 -2.81
C MET A 294 4.42 26.80 -2.30
N ALA A 295 3.38 26.03 -2.05
CA ALA A 295 2.14 26.56 -1.45
C ALA A 295 2.41 27.16 -0.08
N VAL A 296 3.23 26.49 0.77
CA VAL A 296 3.66 27.00 2.09
C VAL A 296 4.38 28.35 1.93
N PHE A 297 5.31 28.46 0.98
CA PHE A 297 6.06 29.69 0.75
C PHE A 297 5.16 30.85 0.29
N TYR A 298 4.25 30.60 -0.67
CA TYR A 298 3.29 31.61 -1.12
C TYR A 298 2.35 32.04 -0.01
N ARG A 299 1.86 31.10 0.79
CA ARG A 299 1.05 31.44 1.95
C ARG A 299 1.82 32.31 2.94
N GLY A 300 3.09 32.01 3.18
CA GLY A 300 3.98 32.85 4.02
C GLY A 300 4.10 34.28 3.51
N ILE A 301 4.26 34.49 2.20
CA ILE A 301 4.25 35.83 1.58
C ILE A 301 2.93 36.55 1.81
N LEU A 302 1.82 35.88 1.60
CA LEU A 302 0.49 36.47 1.73
C LEU A 302 0.16 36.79 3.18
N ARG A 303 0.60 35.97 4.14
CA ARG A 303 0.50 36.22 5.58
C ARG A 303 1.30 37.46 5.99
N ASP A 304 2.50 37.64 5.42
CA ASP A 304 3.25 38.88 5.63
C ASP A 304 2.51 40.11 5.11
N ASN A 305 1.93 40.03 3.91
CA ASN A 305 1.14 41.11 3.30
C ASN A 305 -0.11 41.44 4.14
N THR A 306 -0.76 40.47 4.73
CA THR A 306 -1.98 40.62 5.53
C THR A 306 -1.74 40.93 7.00
N GLY A 307 -0.45 40.95 7.44
CA GLY A 307 -0.05 41.31 8.81
C GLY A 307 -0.01 40.14 9.78
N ASP A 308 -0.24 38.87 9.30
CA ASP A 308 0.02 37.67 10.10
C ASP A 308 1.51 37.30 10.08
N TYR A 309 2.32 38.13 10.72
CA TYR A 309 3.77 37.96 10.73
C TYR A 309 4.23 36.66 11.41
N ALA A 310 3.48 36.20 12.43
CA ALA A 310 3.80 34.97 13.15
C ALA A 310 3.60 33.73 12.25
N GLY A 311 2.47 33.68 11.53
CA GLY A 311 2.22 32.65 10.54
C GLY A 311 3.20 32.70 9.36
N ALA A 312 3.57 33.90 8.91
CA ALA A 312 4.58 34.10 7.85
C ALA A 312 5.96 33.56 8.28
N GLU A 313 6.42 33.88 9.48
CA GLU A 313 7.72 33.36 10.03
C GLU A 313 7.71 31.83 10.09
N GLN A 314 6.59 31.24 10.55
CA GLN A 314 6.46 29.79 10.65
C GLN A 314 6.54 29.12 9.27
N ASP A 315 5.77 29.62 8.28
CA ASP A 315 5.75 29.07 6.92
C ASP A 315 7.12 29.20 6.25
N ILE A 316 7.77 30.36 6.33
CA ILE A 316 9.10 30.56 5.75
C ILE A 316 10.15 29.68 6.47
N THR A 317 10.05 29.52 7.78
CA THR A 317 10.95 28.64 8.55
C THR A 317 10.85 27.21 8.09
N ARG A 318 9.63 26.69 7.89
CA ARG A 318 9.39 25.34 7.38
C ARG A 318 10.05 25.12 6.01
N VAL A 319 9.98 26.11 5.12
CA VAL A 319 10.67 26.05 3.82
C VAL A 319 12.19 26.04 3.98
N LEU A 320 12.72 26.88 4.87
CA LEU A 320 14.16 26.97 5.12
C LEU A 320 14.75 25.73 5.82
N GLU A 321 13.98 25.03 6.63
CA GLU A 321 14.38 23.74 7.23
C GLU A 321 14.65 22.68 6.16
N LYS A 322 13.84 22.66 5.08
CA LYS A 322 14.01 21.73 3.97
C LYS A 322 15.03 22.22 2.93
N TYR A 323 15.09 23.53 2.72
CA TYR A 323 15.99 24.19 1.76
C TYR A 323 16.87 25.25 2.41
N PRO A 324 17.90 24.85 3.19
CA PRO A 324 18.79 25.81 3.90
C PRO A 324 19.59 26.74 2.99
N GLN A 325 19.70 26.42 1.70
CA GLN A 325 20.39 27.26 0.70
C GLN A 325 19.47 28.31 0.05
N PHE A 326 18.21 28.38 0.41
CA PHE A 326 17.24 29.32 -0.17
C PHE A 326 17.40 30.72 0.43
N ILE A 327 18.36 31.50 -0.11
CA ILE A 327 18.77 32.82 0.42
C ILE A 327 17.63 33.83 0.49
N GLN A 328 16.72 33.81 -0.48
CA GLN A 328 15.56 34.71 -0.49
C GLN A 328 14.60 34.45 0.69
N GLY A 329 14.46 33.19 1.10
CA GLY A 329 13.70 32.86 2.30
C GLY A 329 14.28 33.47 3.56
N TYR A 330 15.62 33.52 3.71
CA TYR A 330 16.27 34.21 4.83
C TYR A 330 16.02 35.74 4.75
N GLN A 331 16.10 36.33 3.56
CA GLN A 331 15.78 37.75 3.42
C GLN A 331 14.35 38.04 3.87
N MET A 332 13.38 37.29 3.38
CA MET A 332 11.98 37.48 3.74
C MET A 332 11.73 37.25 5.24
N ARG A 333 12.33 36.19 5.81
CA ARG A 333 12.18 35.94 7.24
C ARG A 333 12.81 37.02 8.09
N SER A 334 13.94 37.60 7.64
CA SER A 334 14.56 38.77 8.28
C SER A 334 13.60 39.95 8.33
N ASP A 335 12.97 40.28 7.16
CA ASP A 335 12.03 41.39 7.04
C ASP A 335 10.77 41.17 7.93
N VAL A 336 10.24 39.94 7.97
CA VAL A 336 9.11 39.56 8.84
C VAL A 336 9.50 39.68 10.32
N ARG A 337 10.67 39.19 10.70
CA ARG A 337 11.19 39.27 12.09
C ARG A 337 11.41 40.72 12.55
N GLU A 338 11.87 41.58 11.64
CA GLU A 338 12.01 43.01 11.92
C GLU A 338 10.63 43.63 12.21
N LYS A 339 9.61 43.35 11.38
CA LYS A 339 8.21 43.79 11.60
C LYS A 339 7.64 43.30 12.93
N MET A 340 8.02 42.10 13.39
CA MET A 340 7.65 41.54 14.68
C MET A 340 8.46 42.13 15.87
N GLY A 341 9.48 42.92 15.62
CA GLY A 341 10.41 43.40 16.64
C GLY A 341 11.46 42.39 17.10
N ASN A 342 11.58 41.23 16.45
CA ASN A 342 12.63 40.24 16.71
C ASN A 342 13.91 40.62 15.99
N LEU A 343 14.52 41.73 16.41
CA LEU A 343 15.73 42.31 15.76
C LEU A 343 16.92 41.34 15.75
N ARG A 344 17.08 40.53 16.82
CA ARG A 344 18.19 39.56 16.90
C ARG A 344 18.04 38.44 15.88
N GLY A 345 16.83 37.92 15.70
CA GLY A 345 16.52 36.89 14.70
C GLY A 345 16.65 37.43 13.27
N ALA A 346 16.22 38.68 13.06
CA ALA A 346 16.37 39.39 11.78
C ALA A 346 17.82 39.56 11.39
N GLU A 347 18.67 40.00 12.33
CA GLU A 347 20.11 40.18 12.11
C GLU A 347 20.82 38.84 11.76
N GLN A 348 20.44 37.76 12.44
CA GLN A 348 20.97 36.43 12.12
C GLN A 348 20.69 36.01 10.68
N ASP A 349 19.43 36.18 10.22
CA ASP A 349 19.04 35.87 8.85
C ASP A 349 19.72 36.82 7.84
N ALA A 350 19.78 38.11 8.13
CA ALA A 350 20.50 39.09 7.30
C ALA A 350 21.98 38.75 7.14
N MET A 351 22.66 38.26 8.19
CA MET A 351 24.05 37.81 8.11
C MET A 351 24.24 36.62 7.14
N VAL A 352 23.26 35.71 7.04
CA VAL A 352 23.30 34.62 6.06
C VAL A 352 23.27 35.18 4.65
N VAL A 353 22.37 36.14 4.38
CA VAL A 353 22.23 36.83 3.07
C VAL A 353 23.52 37.57 2.71
N ILE A 354 24.10 38.36 3.64
CA ILE A 354 25.35 39.10 3.42
C ILE A 354 26.52 38.13 3.13
N ARG A 355 26.60 37.03 3.87
CA ARG A 355 27.63 36.01 3.64
C ARG A 355 27.53 35.38 2.26
N ASP A 356 26.35 35.08 1.78
CA ASP A 356 26.14 34.55 0.41
C ASP A 356 26.49 35.61 -0.65
N GLN A 357 26.11 36.87 -0.45
CA GLN A 357 26.46 37.98 -1.34
C GLN A 357 27.97 38.15 -1.43
N ASN A 358 28.68 38.15 -0.31
CA ASN A 358 30.14 38.24 -0.25
C ASN A 358 30.80 37.04 -0.95
N ARG A 359 30.26 35.82 -0.75
CA ARG A 359 30.76 34.62 -1.44
C ARG A 359 30.61 34.75 -2.95
N ARG A 360 29.45 35.19 -3.44
CA ARG A 360 29.23 35.42 -4.88
C ARG A 360 30.13 36.50 -5.44
N PHE A 361 30.35 37.56 -4.69
CA PHE A 361 31.25 38.66 -5.09
C PHE A 361 32.71 38.17 -5.18
N ASN A 362 33.19 37.42 -4.17
CA ASN A 362 34.52 36.84 -4.19
C ASN A 362 34.73 35.85 -5.33
N ASN A 363 33.75 34.98 -5.59
CA ASN A 363 33.80 34.06 -6.73
C ASN A 363 33.84 34.81 -8.06
N ALA A 364 33.09 35.91 -8.20
CA ALA A 364 33.10 36.73 -9.42
C ALA A 364 34.47 37.45 -9.63
N LEU A 365 35.22 37.70 -8.55
CA LEU A 365 36.58 38.26 -8.59
C LEU A 365 37.70 37.21 -8.73
N GLY A 366 37.34 35.89 -8.77
CA GLY A 366 38.31 34.81 -8.89
C GLY A 366 39.05 34.47 -7.61
N TYR A 367 38.58 34.91 -6.43
CA TYR A 367 39.14 34.61 -5.09
C TYR A 367 38.47 33.42 -4.42
N SER A 368 38.06 32.37 -5.15
CA SER A 368 37.47 31.17 -4.54
C SER A 368 38.55 30.17 -4.12
N ASP A 369 38.63 29.87 -2.82
CA ASP A 369 39.54 28.85 -2.26
C ASP A 369 38.94 27.42 -2.32
N GLU A 370 37.78 27.22 -2.90
CA GLU A 370 37.13 25.90 -3.02
C GLU A 370 37.10 25.42 -4.46
N PRO A 371 37.50 24.16 -4.73
CA PRO A 371 37.33 23.57 -6.05
C PRO A 371 35.83 23.50 -6.39
N GLU A 372 35.49 23.94 -7.60
CA GLU A 372 34.13 23.75 -8.14
C GLU A 372 33.78 22.26 -8.04
N GLN A 373 32.92 21.92 -7.10
CA GLN A 373 32.17 20.66 -7.19
C GLN A 373 31.25 20.79 -8.38
N GLU A 374 31.57 20.08 -9.44
CA GLU A 374 30.64 19.92 -10.56
C GLU A 374 29.37 19.22 -10.03
N ASP A 375 28.35 20.04 -9.82
CA ASP A 375 27.05 19.62 -9.35
C ASP A 375 26.32 18.94 -10.52
N GLU A 376 26.24 17.62 -10.48
CA GLU A 376 25.54 16.81 -11.48
C GLU A 376 24.01 17.11 -11.58
N SER A 377 23.48 18.00 -10.73
CA SER A 377 22.08 18.45 -10.71
C SER A 377 21.81 19.73 -11.51
N LYS A 378 22.64 20.09 -12.51
CA LYS A 378 22.55 21.36 -13.24
C LYS A 378 21.24 21.63 -13.98
N THR A 379 20.38 20.64 -14.19
CA THR A 379 19.11 20.82 -14.93
C THR A 379 17.93 21.23 -14.03
N ARG A 380 17.91 20.84 -12.77
CA ARG A 380 16.82 21.16 -11.84
C ARG A 380 17.09 22.43 -11.02
N ASN A 381 18.34 22.68 -10.65
CA ASN A 381 18.75 23.80 -9.80
C ASN A 381 18.67 25.19 -10.47
N SER A 382 18.64 25.30 -11.79
CA SER A 382 18.56 26.60 -12.46
C SER A 382 17.14 27.16 -12.49
N SER A 383 16.09 26.29 -12.47
CA SER A 383 14.69 26.73 -12.40
C SER A 383 14.29 27.13 -10.97
N ASP A 384 14.86 26.47 -9.96
CA ASP A 384 14.51 26.68 -8.55
C ASP A 384 15.16 27.94 -7.94
N LYS A 385 16.17 28.51 -8.57
CA LYS A 385 16.86 29.71 -8.11
C LYS A 385 16.20 31.04 -8.48
N ASN A 386 15.19 31.03 -9.36
CA ASN A 386 14.55 32.25 -9.83
C ASN A 386 13.11 32.36 -9.31
N VAL A 387 12.87 33.21 -8.31
CA VAL A 387 11.53 33.49 -7.72
C VAL A 387 10.48 33.86 -8.75
N ARG A 388 10.88 34.45 -9.89
CA ARG A 388 9.95 34.74 -10.99
C ARG A 388 9.38 33.48 -11.64
N ASN A 389 10.07 32.34 -11.55
CA ASN A 389 9.56 31.05 -12.05
C ASN A 389 8.48 30.47 -11.13
N TYR A 390 8.45 30.85 -9.87
CA TYR A 390 7.48 30.39 -8.89
C TYR A 390 6.08 31.03 -9.06
N ARG A 391 5.96 32.10 -9.81
CA ARG A 391 4.68 32.71 -10.17
C ARG A 391 4.02 32.09 -11.41
N LYS A 392 4.59 31.02 -11.95
CA LYS A 392 3.97 30.32 -13.08
C LYS A 392 2.78 29.48 -12.57
N ILE A 393 1.69 29.57 -13.29
CA ILE A 393 0.54 28.70 -13.14
C ILE A 393 1.00 27.26 -13.44
N ILE A 394 0.65 26.33 -12.56
CA ILE A 394 0.88 24.92 -12.82
C ILE A 394 -0.07 24.49 -13.93
N VAL A 395 0.50 24.05 -15.03
CA VAL A 395 -0.23 23.32 -16.06
C VAL A 395 -0.45 21.92 -15.52
N ASP A 396 -1.68 21.45 -15.50
CA ASP A 396 -1.94 20.05 -15.20
C ASP A 396 -1.35 19.19 -16.33
N GLU A 397 -0.18 18.62 -16.10
CA GLU A 397 0.48 17.73 -17.06
C GLU A 397 -0.21 16.35 -17.13
N ASN A 398 -1.21 16.10 -16.26
CA ASN A 398 -1.98 14.85 -16.23
C ASN A 398 -3.02 14.79 -17.37
N LEU A 399 -2.58 14.99 -18.61
CA LEU A 399 -3.29 14.55 -19.81
C LEU A 399 -3.36 13.02 -19.94
N GLU A 400 -2.87 12.30 -18.92
CA GLU A 400 -2.73 10.84 -18.92
C GLU A 400 -4.06 10.08 -18.87
N ASN A 401 -5.18 10.74 -18.59
CA ASN A 401 -6.46 10.05 -18.41
C ASN A 401 -7.07 9.50 -19.72
N SER A 402 -6.66 9.99 -20.89
CA SER A 402 -7.15 9.47 -22.18
C SER A 402 -6.16 8.53 -22.89
N THR A 403 -4.89 8.55 -22.49
CA THR A 403 -3.81 7.76 -23.09
C THR A 403 -3.18 6.76 -22.12
N GLY A 404 -3.81 6.50 -20.98
CA GLY A 404 -3.32 5.57 -19.96
C GLY A 404 -3.18 4.14 -20.46
N PHE A 405 -2.41 3.32 -19.74
CA PHE A 405 -2.25 1.90 -20.03
C PHE A 405 -3.61 1.19 -20.03
N THR A 406 -3.91 0.47 -21.12
CA THR A 406 -5.15 -0.31 -21.21
C THR A 406 -4.99 -1.62 -20.48
N SER A 407 -5.87 -1.87 -19.51
CA SER A 407 -6.09 -3.16 -18.89
C SER A 407 -7.56 -3.52 -19.05
N GLU A 408 -7.85 -4.72 -19.55
CA GLU A 408 -9.20 -5.28 -19.53
C GLU A 408 -9.60 -5.71 -18.11
N PHE A 409 -8.67 -5.63 -17.17
CA PHE A 409 -8.74 -6.10 -15.80
C PHE A 409 -8.71 -4.92 -14.82
N ARG A 410 -9.80 -4.15 -14.72
CA ARG A 410 -9.93 -3.08 -13.72
C ARG A 410 -10.72 -3.59 -12.52
N GLY A 411 -10.29 -3.22 -11.32
CA GLY A 411 -10.91 -3.63 -10.07
C GLY A 411 -11.27 -2.48 -9.12
N LYS A 412 -12.04 -2.81 -8.08
CA LYS A 412 -12.39 -1.86 -7.03
C LYS A 412 -11.17 -1.46 -6.20
N VAL A 413 -11.12 -0.19 -5.84
CA VAL A 413 -10.09 0.38 -4.98
C VAL A 413 -10.24 -0.17 -3.56
N GLN A 414 -9.18 -0.77 -3.03
CA GLN A 414 -9.11 -1.20 -1.63
C GLN A 414 -9.00 0.01 -0.69
N ASN A 415 -9.43 -0.16 0.56
CA ASN A 415 -9.33 0.89 1.55
C ASN A 415 -7.86 1.09 2.00
N ARG A 416 -7.34 2.33 1.92
CA ARG A 416 -6.00 2.69 2.40
C ARG A 416 -5.95 3.00 3.90
N ASN A 417 -7.11 3.30 4.51
CA ASN A 417 -7.20 3.69 5.91
C ASN A 417 -7.41 2.46 6.80
N VAL A 418 -6.47 1.51 6.75
CA VAL A 418 -6.48 0.32 7.61
C VAL A 418 -5.49 0.54 8.74
N GLU A 419 -5.91 0.20 9.96
CA GLU A 419 -5.04 0.19 11.12
C GLU A 419 -3.99 -0.93 10.97
N VAL A 420 -2.71 -0.59 11.17
CA VAL A 420 -1.61 -1.54 11.04
C VAL A 420 -1.38 -2.18 12.40
N GLN A 421 -1.83 -3.41 12.57
CA GLN A 421 -1.66 -4.16 13.81
C GLN A 421 -1.08 -5.55 13.52
N PHE A 422 -0.23 -6.02 14.43
CA PHE A 422 0.23 -7.42 14.42
C PHE A 422 -0.94 -8.34 14.74
N ILE A 423 -0.99 -9.47 14.04
CA ILE A 423 -1.95 -10.53 14.38
C ILE A 423 -1.51 -11.17 15.69
N GLU A 424 -2.47 -11.38 16.58
CA GLU A 424 -2.27 -11.85 17.95
C GLU A 424 -1.59 -13.23 18.01
N PRO A 425 -0.91 -13.53 19.11
CA PRO A 425 -0.35 -14.86 19.39
C PRO A 425 -1.42 -15.95 19.47
N TYR A 426 -1.07 -17.16 19.01
CA TYR A 426 -1.93 -18.33 19.10
C TYR A 426 -2.08 -18.83 20.55
N ARG A 427 -3.26 -19.39 20.82
CA ARG A 427 -3.67 -19.92 22.11
C ARG A 427 -4.23 -21.32 21.97
N LEU A 428 -3.99 -22.16 22.99
CA LEU A 428 -4.68 -23.44 23.13
C LEU A 428 -6.11 -23.19 23.60
N THR A 429 -7.07 -23.86 22.99
CA THR A 429 -8.51 -23.76 23.31
C THR A 429 -9.23 -25.07 23.00
N TYR A 430 -10.44 -25.25 23.53
CA TYR A 430 -11.36 -26.35 23.17
C TYR A 430 -12.43 -25.87 22.16
N TYR A 431 -12.49 -24.59 21.89
CA TYR A 431 -13.60 -23.99 21.15
C TYR A 431 -13.08 -23.23 19.94
N LYS A 432 -13.78 -23.42 18.83
CA LYS A 432 -13.48 -22.74 17.57
C LYS A 432 -14.24 -21.43 17.48
N ASP A 433 -13.60 -20.39 16.96
CA ASP A 433 -14.30 -19.17 16.55
C ASP A 433 -15.07 -19.42 15.25
N ASN A 434 -16.41 -19.41 15.34
CA ASN A 434 -17.31 -19.60 14.18
C ASN A 434 -17.63 -18.29 13.45
N SER A 435 -17.11 -17.16 13.90
CA SER A 435 -17.37 -15.85 13.28
C SER A 435 -16.56 -15.64 12.00
N GLN A 436 -15.49 -16.42 11.80
CA GLN A 436 -14.63 -16.31 10.62
C GLN A 436 -15.01 -17.35 9.56
N THR A 437 -15.31 -16.86 8.36
CA THR A 437 -15.72 -17.70 7.21
C THR A 437 -14.57 -18.54 6.63
N VAL A 438 -13.34 -18.25 6.95
CA VAL A 438 -12.14 -18.96 6.47
C VAL A 438 -11.05 -18.93 7.54
N SER A 439 -11.15 -19.78 8.55
CA SER A 439 -9.98 -20.19 9.33
C SER A 439 -9.26 -21.29 8.55
N ALA A 440 -8.00 -21.07 8.19
CA ALA A 440 -7.14 -22.19 7.88
C ALA A 440 -7.04 -23.04 9.13
N VAL A 441 -7.62 -24.23 9.13
CA VAL A 441 -7.40 -25.20 10.22
C VAL A 441 -5.94 -25.63 10.06
N HIS A 442 -5.07 -25.04 10.85
CA HIS A 442 -3.67 -25.46 10.91
C HIS A 442 -3.61 -26.80 11.62
N GLY A 443 -3.51 -27.88 10.85
CA GLY A 443 -3.20 -29.19 11.38
C GLY A 443 -1.76 -29.19 11.89
N SER A 444 -1.57 -29.30 13.19
CA SER A 444 -0.23 -29.44 13.76
C SER A 444 -0.10 -30.84 14.38
N LYS A 445 0.85 -31.63 13.86
CA LYS A 445 1.16 -32.95 14.40
C LYS A 445 1.44 -32.89 15.91
N VAL A 446 2.09 -31.82 16.37
CA VAL A 446 2.42 -31.60 17.78
C VAL A 446 1.14 -31.41 18.61
N ILE A 447 0.13 -30.72 18.08
CA ILE A 447 -1.17 -30.56 18.75
C ILE A 447 -1.99 -31.86 18.71
N ASP A 448 -1.93 -32.60 17.60
CA ASP A 448 -2.59 -33.91 17.51
C ASP A 448 -2.01 -34.89 18.54
N GLU A 449 -0.68 -34.90 18.72
CA GLU A 449 0.01 -35.68 19.71
C GLU A 449 -0.34 -35.23 21.16
N LEU A 450 -0.44 -33.91 21.38
CA LEU A 450 -0.90 -33.36 22.66
C LEU A 450 -2.35 -33.76 22.97
N SER A 451 -3.24 -33.70 22.01
CA SER A 451 -4.64 -34.13 22.14
C SER A 451 -4.73 -35.61 22.43
N ALA A 452 -3.88 -36.44 21.80
CA ALA A 452 -3.82 -37.89 22.00
C ALA A 452 -3.14 -38.31 23.34
N SER A 453 -2.48 -37.38 24.04
CA SER A 453 -1.75 -37.66 25.28
C SER A 453 -2.63 -38.13 26.48
N GLY A 454 -3.94 -37.92 26.36
CA GLY A 454 -4.92 -38.22 27.42
C GLY A 454 -4.98 -37.15 28.53
N CYS A 455 -4.25 -36.05 28.40
CA CYS A 455 -4.32 -34.91 29.32
C CYS A 455 -5.67 -34.18 29.24
N PHE A 456 -6.33 -34.21 28.10
CA PHE A 456 -7.55 -33.46 27.83
C PHE A 456 -8.72 -34.38 27.49
N MET A 457 -9.93 -34.00 27.91
CA MET A 457 -11.15 -34.72 27.56
C MET A 457 -11.76 -34.30 26.23
N SER A 458 -11.34 -33.17 25.72
CA SER A 458 -11.76 -32.59 24.45
C SER A 458 -10.55 -32.38 23.57
N GLU A 459 -10.76 -32.32 22.24
CA GLU A 459 -9.74 -31.98 21.25
C GLU A 459 -9.19 -30.59 21.53
N ILE A 460 -7.88 -30.43 21.44
CA ILE A 460 -7.19 -29.15 21.59
C ILE A 460 -7.06 -28.50 20.21
N LEU A 461 -7.42 -27.23 20.15
CA LEU A 461 -7.33 -26.38 18.99
C LEU A 461 -6.35 -25.23 19.23
N LEU A 462 -5.87 -24.63 18.17
CA LEU A 462 -5.10 -23.39 18.17
C LEU A 462 -5.92 -22.27 17.56
N GLU A 463 -6.14 -21.20 18.32
CA GLU A 463 -6.86 -20.01 17.87
C GLU A 463 -6.07 -18.75 18.27
N ASN A 464 -6.05 -17.74 17.41
CA ASN A 464 -5.43 -16.44 17.68
C ASN A 464 -6.45 -15.34 17.97
N HIS A 465 -7.75 -15.69 17.98
CA HIS A 465 -8.85 -14.81 18.34
C HIS A 465 -9.50 -15.24 19.65
N GLU A 466 -10.19 -14.30 20.29
CA GLU A 466 -10.93 -14.59 21.51
C GLU A 466 -12.27 -15.26 21.15
N VAL A 467 -12.44 -16.48 21.65
CA VAL A 467 -13.68 -17.24 21.43
C VAL A 467 -14.74 -16.76 22.42
N GLN A 468 -15.88 -16.31 21.92
CA GLN A 468 -17.03 -15.99 22.77
C GLN A 468 -17.70 -17.25 23.26
N LEU A 469 -17.70 -17.45 24.57
CA LEU A 469 -18.29 -18.62 25.22
C LEU A 469 -19.78 -18.38 25.51
N GLY A 470 -20.62 -19.36 25.16
CA GLY A 470 -22.02 -19.38 25.56
C GLY A 470 -22.19 -19.98 26.98
N GLU A 471 -23.35 -19.71 27.60
CA GLU A 471 -23.66 -20.17 28.97
C GLU A 471 -23.35 -21.68 29.19
N LYS A 472 -23.75 -22.54 28.25
CA LYS A 472 -23.51 -24.00 28.36
C LYS A 472 -22.04 -24.39 28.37
N GLN A 473 -21.20 -23.59 27.68
CA GLN A 473 -19.75 -23.81 27.62
C GLN A 473 -19.10 -23.36 28.92
N ILE A 474 -19.58 -22.26 29.49
CA ILE A 474 -19.15 -21.73 30.77
C ILE A 474 -19.49 -22.74 31.91
N ASP A 475 -20.75 -23.22 31.92
CA ASP A 475 -21.18 -24.23 32.90
C ASP A 475 -20.35 -25.52 32.83
N LYS A 476 -20.03 -25.95 31.59
CA LYS A 476 -19.17 -27.12 31.38
C LYS A 476 -17.75 -26.88 31.90
N LEU A 477 -17.16 -25.73 31.68
CA LEU A 477 -15.83 -25.40 32.18
C LEU A 477 -15.78 -25.40 33.71
N PHE A 478 -16.79 -24.87 34.40
CA PHE A 478 -16.89 -24.97 35.86
C PHE A 478 -16.98 -26.41 36.34
N ALA A 479 -17.80 -27.24 35.70
CA ALA A 479 -17.91 -28.66 36.04
C ALA A 479 -16.58 -29.42 35.79
N ASP A 480 -15.86 -29.07 34.71
CA ASP A 480 -14.55 -29.66 34.39
C ASP A 480 -13.49 -29.24 35.43
N ILE A 481 -13.47 -27.96 35.88
CA ILE A 481 -12.60 -27.47 36.96
C ILE A 481 -12.86 -28.24 38.26
N ASP A 482 -14.12 -28.44 38.67
CA ASP A 482 -14.49 -29.16 39.85
C ASP A 482 -14.05 -30.62 39.79
N SER A 483 -14.28 -31.29 38.67
CA SER A 483 -13.88 -32.69 38.43
C SER A 483 -12.36 -32.87 38.53
N ARG A 484 -11.58 -31.95 37.88
CA ARG A 484 -10.11 -31.98 37.92
C ARG A 484 -9.58 -31.67 39.31
N THR A 485 -10.24 -30.77 40.05
CA THR A 485 -9.90 -30.47 41.44
C THR A 485 -10.09 -31.69 42.35
N GLN A 486 -11.17 -32.46 42.18
CA GLN A 486 -11.39 -33.71 42.87
C GLN A 486 -10.32 -34.76 42.51
N SER A 487 -10.00 -34.88 41.21
CA SER A 487 -8.99 -35.80 40.72
C SER A 487 -7.59 -35.50 41.30
N LEU A 488 -7.22 -34.24 41.35
CA LEU A 488 -5.97 -33.76 41.95
C LEU A 488 -5.90 -34.07 43.45
N SER A 489 -7.00 -33.85 44.19
CA SER A 489 -7.07 -34.15 45.62
C SER A 489 -7.00 -35.66 45.93
N ALA A 490 -7.49 -36.46 44.99
CA ALA A 490 -7.48 -37.91 45.07
C ALA A 490 -6.22 -38.57 44.48
N ASN A 491 -5.27 -37.80 43.96
CA ASN A 491 -4.07 -38.27 43.23
C ASN A 491 -4.41 -39.26 42.08
N LEU A 492 -5.49 -38.95 41.34
CA LEU A 492 -5.94 -39.76 40.21
C LEU A 492 -5.41 -39.17 38.92
N GLY A 493 -4.53 -39.88 38.20
CA GLY A 493 -3.97 -39.44 36.91
C GLY A 493 -2.64 -38.68 37.02
N SER A 494 -2.14 -38.17 35.91
CA SER A 494 -0.91 -37.38 35.85
C SER A 494 -1.17 -35.97 36.39
N THR A 495 -0.46 -35.60 37.44
CA THR A 495 -0.68 -34.30 38.11
C THR A 495 -0.38 -33.10 37.22
N ASP A 496 0.68 -33.17 36.41
CA ASP A 496 1.02 -32.10 35.47
C ASP A 496 -0.04 -31.92 34.36
N CYS A 497 -0.58 -33.02 33.83
CA CYS A 497 -1.66 -33.03 32.87
C CYS A 497 -2.97 -32.44 33.45
N LEU A 498 -3.35 -32.85 34.67
CA LEU A 498 -4.55 -32.32 35.33
C LEU A 498 -4.45 -30.82 35.61
N LEU A 499 -3.27 -30.37 36.05
CA LEU A 499 -2.99 -28.96 36.31
C LEU A 499 -2.99 -28.14 35.01
N LEU A 500 -2.36 -28.66 33.93
CA LEU A 500 -2.37 -28.00 32.60
C LEU A 500 -3.81 -27.87 32.09
N ALA A 501 -4.60 -28.93 32.14
CA ALA A 501 -5.97 -28.91 31.66
C ALA A 501 -6.87 -27.95 32.49
N ARG A 502 -6.71 -27.95 33.83
CA ARG A 502 -7.46 -27.03 34.70
C ARG A 502 -7.03 -25.57 34.50
N ALA A 503 -5.74 -25.33 34.28
CA ALA A 503 -5.23 -24.00 33.94
C ALA A 503 -5.81 -23.49 32.64
N LEU A 504 -5.98 -24.34 31.61
CA LEU A 504 -6.63 -23.97 30.36
C LEU A 504 -8.11 -23.60 30.57
N ASP A 505 -8.84 -24.35 31.44
CA ASP A 505 -10.22 -23.99 31.78
C ASP A 505 -10.30 -22.63 32.48
N PHE A 506 -9.43 -22.36 33.46
CA PHE A 506 -9.34 -21.06 34.11
C PHE A 506 -9.00 -19.94 33.12
N ALA A 507 -8.06 -20.18 32.19
CA ALA A 507 -7.67 -19.21 31.19
C ALA A 507 -8.83 -18.86 30.25
N LEU A 508 -9.65 -19.85 29.85
CA LEU A 508 -10.84 -19.64 29.03
C LEU A 508 -11.95 -18.84 29.77
N LEU A 509 -12.01 -18.97 31.09
CA LEU A 509 -12.88 -18.16 31.97
C LEU A 509 -12.25 -16.80 32.34
N GLN A 510 -11.09 -16.45 31.78
CA GLN A 510 -10.31 -15.24 32.07
C GLN A 510 -9.82 -15.14 33.55
N ASP A 511 -9.81 -16.25 34.29
CA ASP A 511 -9.20 -16.31 35.60
C ASP A 511 -7.69 -16.62 35.49
N PHE A 512 -6.95 -15.58 35.05
CA PHE A 512 -5.52 -15.71 34.78
C PHE A 512 -4.69 -16.01 36.04
N SER A 513 -5.15 -15.59 37.20
CA SER A 513 -4.44 -15.82 38.47
C SER A 513 -4.41 -17.29 38.85
N ASN A 514 -5.57 -17.96 38.83
CA ASN A 514 -5.65 -19.40 39.11
C ASN A 514 -4.99 -20.23 38.00
N ALA A 515 -5.13 -19.80 36.73
CA ALA A 515 -4.44 -20.43 35.60
C ALA A 515 -2.91 -20.43 35.79
N GLU A 516 -2.31 -19.26 36.09
CA GLU A 516 -0.86 -19.13 36.29
C GLU A 516 -0.38 -19.94 37.50
N SER A 517 -1.13 -19.91 38.62
CA SER A 517 -0.81 -20.71 39.80
C SER A 517 -0.76 -22.22 39.54
N ASP A 518 -1.70 -22.73 38.71
CA ASP A 518 -1.71 -24.15 38.35
C ASP A 518 -0.56 -24.51 37.40
N LEU A 519 -0.23 -23.63 36.44
CA LEU A 519 0.90 -23.82 35.53
C LEU A 519 2.24 -23.77 36.25
N ASP A 520 2.39 -22.91 37.28
CA ASP A 520 3.58 -22.88 38.10
C ASP A 520 3.76 -24.20 38.89
N LYS A 521 2.67 -24.77 39.44
CA LYS A 521 2.68 -26.09 40.07
C LYS A 521 2.98 -27.20 39.08
N ALA A 522 2.40 -27.14 37.87
CA ALA A 522 2.66 -28.13 36.82
C ALA A 522 4.14 -28.17 36.43
N ILE A 523 4.80 -27.01 36.31
CA ILE A 523 6.24 -26.92 36.05
C ILE A 523 7.07 -27.52 37.16
N LEU A 524 6.67 -27.33 38.43
CA LEU A 524 7.38 -27.93 39.55
C LEU A 524 7.27 -29.49 39.56
N VAL A 525 6.18 -30.03 39.02
CA VAL A 525 5.96 -31.47 38.89
C VAL A 525 6.72 -32.04 37.68
N ASN A 526 6.64 -31.33 36.51
CA ASN A 526 7.23 -31.79 35.27
C ASN A 526 7.74 -30.60 34.46
N GLN A 527 9.06 -30.37 34.48
CA GLN A 527 9.71 -29.25 33.76
C GLN A 527 9.90 -29.51 32.26
N ASP A 528 9.72 -30.75 31.82
CA ASP A 528 9.97 -31.17 30.43
C ASP A 528 8.68 -31.21 29.57
N ASN A 529 7.56 -30.80 30.13
CA ASN A 529 6.30 -30.66 29.39
C ASN A 529 6.23 -29.31 28.71
N TRP A 530 6.53 -29.27 27.38
CA TRP A 530 6.55 -28.05 26.56
C TRP A 530 5.22 -27.29 26.57
N ALA A 531 4.08 -28.01 26.61
CA ALA A 531 2.74 -27.41 26.55
C ALA A 531 2.43 -26.57 27.80
N VAL A 532 2.97 -26.94 28.98
CA VAL A 532 2.81 -26.16 30.20
C VAL A 532 3.48 -24.79 30.07
N TRP A 533 4.70 -24.75 29.52
CA TRP A 533 5.43 -23.50 29.26
C TRP A 533 4.72 -22.62 28.22
N PHE A 534 4.25 -23.22 27.13
CA PHE A 534 3.49 -22.53 26.11
C PHE A 534 2.20 -21.93 26.66
N CYS A 535 1.42 -22.71 27.41
CA CYS A 535 0.18 -22.26 28.03
C CYS A 535 0.42 -21.13 29.06
N ARG A 536 1.51 -21.21 29.85
CA ARG A 536 1.85 -20.14 30.79
C ARG A 536 2.22 -18.84 30.08
N ALA A 537 2.96 -18.91 28.97
CA ALA A 537 3.25 -17.76 28.14
C ALA A 537 1.96 -17.14 27.59
N GLN A 538 1.02 -17.94 27.11
CA GLN A 538 -0.30 -17.51 26.65
C GLN A 538 -1.07 -16.78 27.77
N VAL A 539 -1.17 -17.37 28.96
CA VAL A 539 -1.88 -16.80 30.12
C VAL A 539 -1.28 -15.44 30.52
N ARG A 540 0.05 -15.38 30.60
CA ARG A 540 0.79 -14.14 30.92
C ARG A 540 0.56 -13.06 29.88
N THR A 541 0.64 -13.40 28.59
CA THR A 541 0.38 -12.45 27.49
C THR A 541 -1.00 -11.84 27.64
N ARG A 542 -2.01 -12.68 27.86
CA ARG A 542 -3.38 -12.21 27.97
C ARG A 542 -3.63 -11.38 29.22
N SER A 543 -3.08 -11.79 30.35
CA SER A 543 -3.13 -11.01 31.61
C SER A 543 -2.54 -9.60 31.44
N ILE A 544 -1.41 -9.48 30.71
CA ILE A 544 -0.81 -8.17 30.41
C ILE A 544 -1.75 -7.34 29.54
N GLN A 545 -2.31 -7.93 28.49
CA GLN A 545 -3.19 -7.24 27.54
C GLN A 545 -4.47 -6.70 28.22
N VAL A 546 -5.15 -7.55 29.04
CA VAL A 546 -6.37 -7.16 29.76
C VAL A 546 -6.08 -6.04 30.76
N ARG A 547 -5.03 -6.15 31.56
CA ARG A 547 -4.64 -5.11 32.52
C ARG A 547 -4.33 -3.78 31.83
N ARG A 548 -3.74 -3.80 30.63
CA ARG A 548 -3.51 -2.59 29.84
C ARG A 548 -4.79 -1.99 29.31
N ALA A 549 -5.69 -2.82 28.80
CA ALA A 549 -6.99 -2.35 28.31
C ALA A 549 -7.82 -1.71 29.43
N GLU A 550 -7.78 -2.26 30.65
CA GLU A 550 -8.42 -1.66 31.84
C GLU A 550 -7.80 -0.30 32.18
N GLN A 551 -6.46 -0.19 32.17
CA GLN A 551 -5.77 1.08 32.41
C GLN A 551 -6.05 2.15 31.34
N GLU A 552 -6.20 1.74 30.06
CA GLU A 552 -6.55 2.66 28.96
C GLU A 552 -8.00 3.16 29.09
N MET A 553 -8.94 2.36 29.58
CA MET A 553 -10.31 2.77 29.87
C MET A 553 -10.39 3.80 31.01
N ASP A 554 -9.55 3.66 32.02
CA ASP A 554 -9.47 4.60 33.16
C ASP A 554 -8.80 5.93 32.77
N LEU A 555 -7.95 5.94 31.75
CA LEU A 555 -7.28 7.11 31.18
C LEU A 555 -8.06 7.60 29.94
N GLN A 556 -9.13 8.35 30.12
CA GLN A 556 -9.94 8.96 29.05
C GLN A 556 -9.19 10.00 28.18
N ASN A 557 -7.91 9.82 27.87
CA ASN A 557 -7.17 10.74 27.01
C ASN A 557 -6.20 10.01 26.06
N GLY A 558 -6.54 10.07 24.77
CA GLY A 558 -5.65 10.27 23.62
C GLY A 558 -4.56 9.25 23.38
N GLY A 559 -4.70 8.58 22.28
CA GLY A 559 -3.71 7.93 21.42
C GLY A 559 -2.29 7.76 21.97
N GLN A 560 -2.01 6.63 22.61
CA GLN A 560 -0.64 6.27 22.94
C GLN A 560 0.05 5.60 21.74
N ASP A 561 1.20 6.16 21.36
CA ASP A 561 2.06 5.71 20.29
C ASP A 561 2.54 4.26 20.54
N LEU A 562 2.63 3.45 19.47
CA LEU A 562 3.13 2.06 19.51
C LEU A 562 4.48 1.89 20.27
N ARG A 563 5.27 2.96 20.39
CA ARG A 563 6.55 3.00 21.12
C ARG A 563 6.41 2.87 22.63
N GLU A 564 5.30 3.29 23.23
CA GLU A 564 5.08 3.15 24.69
C GLU A 564 4.61 1.74 25.08
N ARG A 565 4.10 0.94 24.14
CA ARG A 565 3.73 -0.46 24.38
C ARG A 565 4.92 -1.38 24.67
N ALA A 566 6.13 -0.99 24.28
CA ALA A 566 7.37 -1.77 24.40
C ALA A 566 7.89 -1.93 25.84
N ALA A 567 7.37 -1.21 26.79
CA ALA A 567 8.01 -1.06 28.13
C ALA A 567 7.45 -1.93 29.26
N ASP A 568 6.52 -2.89 28.99
CA ASP A 568 6.02 -3.77 30.06
C ASP A 568 7.03 -4.89 30.36
N PRO A 569 7.67 -4.91 31.54
CA PRO A 569 8.66 -5.92 31.90
C PRO A 569 8.08 -7.35 31.96
N GLY A 570 6.74 -7.48 31.99
CA GLY A 570 6.07 -8.77 31.98
C GLY A 570 6.34 -9.61 30.74
N TYR A 571 6.56 -8.96 29.58
CA TYR A 571 6.84 -9.67 28.33
C TYR A 571 8.17 -10.45 28.36
N GLN A 572 9.14 -10.08 29.18
CA GLN A 572 10.38 -10.83 29.35
C GLN A 572 10.12 -12.24 29.92
N PHE A 573 9.14 -12.38 30.81
CA PHE A 573 8.74 -13.68 31.33
C PHE A 573 8.01 -14.52 30.27
N VAL A 574 7.22 -13.89 29.40
CA VAL A 574 6.58 -14.57 28.27
C VAL A 574 7.62 -15.11 27.29
N VAL A 575 8.62 -14.28 26.92
CA VAL A 575 9.73 -14.70 26.05
C VAL A 575 10.50 -15.87 26.64
N ARG A 576 10.76 -15.85 27.95
CA ARG A 576 11.44 -16.93 28.65
C ARG A 576 10.65 -18.24 28.60
N ASP A 577 9.35 -18.20 28.86
CA ASP A 577 8.48 -19.37 28.83
C ASP A 577 8.38 -19.94 27.39
N LEU A 578 8.20 -19.11 26.38
CA LEU A 578 8.21 -19.54 24.98
C LEU A 578 9.57 -20.11 24.56
N SER A 579 10.67 -19.54 25.03
CA SER A 579 12.01 -20.06 24.76
C SER A 579 12.18 -21.48 25.35
N ARG A 580 11.68 -21.69 26.57
CA ARG A 580 11.72 -23.02 27.15
C ARG A 580 10.82 -24.02 26.43
N SER A 581 9.62 -23.61 26.00
CA SER A 581 8.75 -24.43 25.14
C SER A 581 9.42 -24.85 23.86
N ILE A 582 10.12 -23.90 23.17
CA ILE A 582 10.89 -24.14 21.93
C ILE A 582 12.06 -25.10 22.16
N GLU A 583 12.78 -24.99 23.29
CA GLU A 583 13.86 -25.92 23.62
C GLU A 583 13.36 -27.36 23.77
N LEU A 584 12.17 -27.53 24.35
CA LEU A 584 11.56 -28.83 24.59
C LEU A 584 10.88 -29.41 23.36
N GLU A 585 10.28 -28.54 22.50
CA GLU A 585 9.62 -28.94 21.25
C GLU A 585 10.02 -28.02 20.09
N PRO A 586 11.21 -28.24 19.50
CA PRO A 586 11.73 -27.38 18.44
C PRO A 586 10.96 -27.44 17.11
N SER A 587 10.05 -28.40 16.94
CA SER A 587 9.24 -28.56 15.74
C SER A 587 7.93 -27.78 15.79
N PHE A 588 7.59 -27.14 16.92
CA PHE A 588 6.34 -26.44 17.12
C PHE A 588 6.39 -25.01 16.56
N ALA A 589 5.96 -24.80 15.32
CA ALA A 589 6.00 -23.53 14.62
C ALA A 589 5.32 -22.37 15.38
N PHE A 590 4.23 -22.65 16.07
CA PHE A 590 3.43 -21.65 16.78
C PHE A 590 4.15 -21.05 18.00
N ALA A 591 5.07 -21.79 18.63
CA ALA A 591 5.88 -21.24 19.71
C ALA A 591 6.86 -20.18 19.20
N TYR A 592 7.48 -20.40 18.03
CA TYR A 592 8.31 -19.39 17.35
C TYR A 592 7.46 -18.20 16.89
N TYR A 593 6.29 -18.46 16.26
CA TYR A 593 5.37 -17.40 15.87
C TYR A 593 4.98 -16.51 17.04
N ASN A 594 4.57 -17.10 18.16
CA ASN A 594 4.17 -16.36 19.35
C ASN A 594 5.34 -15.53 19.91
N ARG A 595 6.55 -16.11 20.02
CA ARG A 595 7.72 -15.40 20.52
C ARG A 595 8.13 -14.26 19.57
N GLY A 596 8.10 -14.49 18.28
CA GLY A 596 8.33 -13.49 17.25
C GLY A 596 7.33 -12.33 17.33
N THR A 597 6.04 -12.63 17.58
CA THR A 597 5.01 -11.60 17.77
C THR A 597 5.28 -10.77 19.03
N ILE A 598 5.66 -11.40 20.14
CA ILE A 598 6.06 -10.67 21.36
C ILE A 598 7.30 -9.79 21.11
N TYR A 599 8.31 -10.28 20.42
CA TYR A 599 9.48 -9.48 20.04
C TYR A 599 9.08 -8.29 19.16
N ALA A 600 8.20 -8.48 18.20
CA ALA A 600 7.69 -7.38 17.34
C ALA A 600 6.92 -6.34 18.17
N MET A 601 6.05 -6.76 19.06
CA MET A 601 5.30 -5.89 19.98
C MET A 601 6.21 -5.14 20.97
N THR A 602 7.38 -5.69 21.31
CA THR A 602 8.38 -5.06 22.19
C THR A 602 9.48 -4.33 21.42
N ASN A 603 9.31 -4.16 20.11
CA ASN A 603 10.22 -3.47 19.20
C ASN A 603 11.61 -4.12 19.03
N ASP A 604 11.76 -5.41 19.38
CA ASP A 604 12.94 -6.19 19.01
C ASP A 604 12.74 -6.83 17.63
N LEU A 605 12.78 -5.97 16.61
CA LEU A 605 12.42 -6.33 15.23
C LEU A 605 13.34 -7.40 14.63
N HIS A 606 14.62 -7.43 15.03
CA HIS A 606 15.57 -8.44 14.52
C HIS A 606 15.31 -9.84 15.10
N ALA A 607 15.06 -9.92 16.40
CA ALA A 607 14.68 -11.20 17.02
C ALA A 607 13.34 -11.70 16.46
N ALA A 608 12.38 -10.79 16.24
CA ALA A 608 11.11 -11.12 15.61
C ALA A 608 11.28 -11.75 14.22
N LEU A 609 12.14 -11.17 13.35
CA LEU A 609 12.42 -11.73 12.02
C LEU A 609 12.97 -13.16 12.10
N MET A 610 13.93 -13.41 12.98
CA MET A 610 14.53 -14.74 13.14
C MET A 610 13.48 -15.79 13.54
N ASP A 611 12.58 -15.43 14.43
CA ASP A 611 11.54 -16.33 14.90
C ASP A 611 10.46 -16.57 13.83
N PHE A 612 10.03 -15.52 13.11
CA PHE A 612 9.10 -15.69 11.98
C PHE A 612 9.72 -16.52 10.85
N ASP A 613 11.01 -16.31 10.54
CA ASP A 613 11.73 -17.14 9.56
C ASP A 613 11.69 -18.62 9.96
N LYS A 614 11.88 -18.91 11.25
CA LYS A 614 11.82 -20.27 11.75
C LYS A 614 10.42 -20.84 11.74
N ALA A 615 9.40 -20.06 12.13
CA ALA A 615 7.99 -20.47 12.09
C ALA A 615 7.56 -20.81 10.64
N ILE A 616 7.88 -19.95 9.67
CA ILE A 616 7.58 -20.18 8.26
C ILE A 616 8.34 -21.39 7.71
N GLY A 617 9.60 -21.57 8.11
CA GLY A 617 10.39 -22.73 7.70
C GLY A 617 9.85 -24.07 8.24
N LEU A 618 9.10 -24.06 9.33
CA LEU A 618 8.42 -25.23 9.91
C LEU A 618 7.01 -25.41 9.32
N ASP A 619 6.31 -24.31 9.01
CA ASP A 619 4.98 -24.32 8.40
C ASP A 619 4.83 -23.15 7.41
N GLU A 620 5.04 -23.42 6.11
CA GLU A 620 4.89 -22.45 5.03
C GLU A 620 3.44 -21.99 4.81
N THR A 621 2.46 -22.67 5.40
CA THR A 621 1.03 -22.34 5.31
C THR A 621 0.56 -21.40 6.41
N LEU A 622 1.41 -21.08 7.40
CA LEU A 622 1.10 -20.19 8.51
C LEU A 622 1.06 -18.73 7.99
N ALA A 623 -0.11 -18.32 7.54
CA ALA A 623 -0.35 -17.02 6.90
C ALA A 623 -0.01 -15.84 7.81
N GLU A 624 -0.29 -15.97 9.11
CA GLU A 624 -0.05 -14.95 10.13
C GLU A 624 1.45 -14.67 10.33
N ALA A 625 2.28 -15.70 10.17
CA ALA A 625 3.74 -15.53 10.27
C ALA A 625 4.27 -14.72 9.07
N TRP A 626 3.77 -14.97 7.87
CA TRP A 626 4.08 -14.16 6.69
C TRP A 626 3.60 -12.71 6.85
N TYR A 627 2.39 -12.51 7.37
CA TYR A 627 1.82 -11.19 7.59
C TYR A 627 2.62 -10.40 8.63
N ASN A 628 2.86 -10.98 9.82
CA ASN A 628 3.59 -10.30 10.89
C ASN A 628 5.05 -10.05 10.50
N ARG A 629 5.72 -10.98 9.78
CA ARG A 629 7.06 -10.75 9.23
C ARG A 629 7.05 -9.62 8.21
N GLY A 630 6.05 -9.56 7.34
CA GLY A 630 5.84 -8.47 6.39
C GLY A 630 5.71 -7.11 7.08
N LEU A 631 4.94 -7.03 8.17
CA LEU A 631 4.84 -5.78 8.96
C LEU A 631 6.18 -5.39 9.61
N VAL A 632 6.92 -6.36 10.16
CA VAL A 632 8.26 -6.09 10.72
C VAL A 632 9.20 -5.57 9.63
N LEU A 633 9.14 -6.12 8.42
CA LEU A 633 9.93 -5.65 7.29
C LEU A 633 9.54 -4.22 6.85
N VAL A 634 8.24 -3.86 6.90
CA VAL A 634 7.78 -2.47 6.71
C VAL A 634 8.43 -1.54 7.74
N LEU A 635 8.39 -1.91 9.03
CA LEU A 635 8.99 -1.12 10.10
C LEU A 635 10.52 -0.97 9.94
N LEU A 636 11.19 -1.95 9.33
CA LEU A 636 12.62 -1.91 8.99
C LEU A 636 12.91 -1.24 7.64
N ASN A 637 11.91 -0.65 6.99
CA ASN A 637 11.99 -0.02 5.67
C ASN A 637 12.52 -0.94 4.55
N ARG A 638 12.27 -2.26 4.66
CA ARG A 638 12.60 -3.28 3.66
C ARG A 638 11.37 -3.60 2.81
N MET A 639 10.89 -2.61 2.05
CA MET A 639 9.59 -2.67 1.36
C MET A 639 9.48 -3.83 0.36
N ASP A 640 10.55 -4.14 -0.37
CA ASP A 640 10.56 -5.22 -1.37
C ASP A 640 10.31 -6.60 -0.76
N ASP A 641 10.95 -6.87 0.38
CA ASP A 641 10.76 -8.11 1.11
C ASP A 641 9.39 -8.12 1.81
N ALA A 642 8.97 -6.97 2.37
CA ALA A 642 7.67 -6.80 3.01
C ALA A 642 6.51 -7.11 2.05
N PHE A 643 6.54 -6.56 0.84
CA PHE A 643 5.48 -6.79 -0.14
C PHE A 643 5.44 -8.25 -0.62
N ARG A 644 6.58 -8.93 -0.70
CA ARG A 644 6.62 -10.37 -1.00
C ARG A 644 5.91 -11.18 0.09
N ASP A 645 6.19 -10.87 1.35
CA ASP A 645 5.60 -11.58 2.49
C ASP A 645 4.10 -11.26 2.62
N LEU A 646 3.71 -9.99 2.47
CA LEU A 646 2.29 -9.58 2.51
C LEU A 646 1.50 -10.19 1.33
N SER A 647 2.08 -10.25 0.13
CA SER A 647 1.46 -10.96 -1.00
C SER A 647 1.20 -12.42 -0.65
N ARG A 648 2.20 -13.10 -0.05
CA ARG A 648 2.06 -14.50 0.37
C ARG A 648 1.00 -14.67 1.46
N ALA A 649 0.97 -13.79 2.45
CA ALA A 649 -0.08 -13.77 3.48
C ALA A 649 -1.48 -13.59 2.88
N GLY A 650 -1.62 -12.68 1.92
CA GLY A 650 -2.87 -12.45 1.18
C GLY A 650 -3.32 -13.67 0.38
N GLU A 651 -2.39 -14.37 -0.31
CA GLU A 651 -2.67 -15.64 -0.97
C GLU A 651 -3.21 -16.70 0.00
N LEU A 652 -2.64 -16.75 1.19
CA LEU A 652 -3.02 -17.71 2.22
C LEU A 652 -4.32 -17.32 2.96
N GLY A 653 -4.90 -16.14 2.66
CA GLY A 653 -6.24 -15.75 3.12
C GLY A 653 -6.28 -14.54 4.05
N ILE A 654 -5.17 -13.87 4.33
CA ILE A 654 -5.14 -12.63 5.13
C ILE A 654 -5.36 -11.42 4.23
N TYR A 655 -6.60 -10.97 4.11
CA TYR A 655 -7.02 -9.91 3.19
C TYR A 655 -6.47 -8.54 3.52
N SER A 656 -6.27 -8.26 4.82
CA SER A 656 -5.69 -7.00 5.29
C SER A 656 -4.27 -6.78 4.74
N ALA A 657 -3.57 -7.84 4.32
CA ALA A 657 -2.24 -7.74 3.71
C ALA A 657 -2.25 -6.86 2.45
N TYR A 658 -3.24 -6.99 1.57
CA TYR A 658 -3.36 -6.15 0.37
C TYR A 658 -3.64 -4.69 0.69
N ASN A 659 -4.43 -4.42 1.75
CA ASN A 659 -4.69 -3.06 2.21
C ASN A 659 -3.41 -2.41 2.77
N ILE A 660 -2.59 -3.20 3.50
CA ILE A 660 -1.28 -2.74 3.99
C ILE A 660 -0.34 -2.43 2.82
N MET A 661 -0.25 -3.34 1.84
CA MET A 661 0.58 -3.12 0.64
C MET A 661 0.18 -1.81 -0.05
N LYS A 662 -1.12 -1.57 -0.22
CA LYS A 662 -1.64 -0.35 -0.83
C LYS A 662 -1.36 0.91 -0.03
N ARG A 663 -1.39 0.83 1.31
CA ARG A 663 -1.06 1.97 2.20
C ARG A 663 0.39 2.39 2.05
N PHE A 664 1.32 1.44 1.88
CA PHE A 664 2.76 1.67 1.81
C PHE A 664 3.30 1.64 0.37
N SER A 665 2.49 1.32 -0.64
CA SER A 665 2.85 1.61 -2.02
C SER A 665 2.94 3.12 -2.18
N LYS A 666 4.01 3.62 -2.80
CA LYS A 666 4.14 5.04 -3.10
C LYS A 666 2.88 5.46 -3.86
N SER A 667 2.12 6.40 -3.30
CA SER A 667 1.09 7.11 -4.07
C SER A 667 1.82 7.94 -5.12
N GLU A 668 1.68 7.57 -6.38
CA GLU A 668 1.97 8.45 -7.50
C GLU A 668 1.10 9.70 -7.46
#